data_4b0c0e20fda9e85e27f0113ef1099444
#
_entry.id   4b0c0e20fda9e85e27f0113ef1099444
#
_cell.length_a   1.000
_cell.length_b   1.000
_cell.length_c   1.000
_cell.angle_alpha   90.00
_cell.angle_beta   90.00
_cell.angle_gamma   90.00
#
_symmetry.space_group_name_H-M   'P 1'
#
loop_
_entity.id
_entity.type
_entity.pdbx_description
1 polymer ?
#
loop_
_entity_poly.entity_id
_entity_poly.type
_entity_poly.pdbx_seq_one_letter_code
_entity_poly.pdbx_strand_id
1 'polypeptide(L)'
;MKIQDFGAVRLIAQKNLYWTLVLLLLGLTLWLSNSPSSQAPEADWTEYNGGPDKNHFSALQQINTSNVAQLKVAWTYRSGGADTLKNSTQLQCNPIIIKGILYGVSAGSQAFALDAATGREIWKSKLQDKTFSMTSRGVSYWSDGVEERIFFGYGAYLYALDAKTGQVIPSFGKNGKINLIEGITRPGADDYVISNTPASIYQNILIVGTRVSESATALKGDIRGYDVRTGRKIWAFHTIPHPGEYGYDTWQKENHKNIGGANNWMGMAVDTERGIVYAPTGSAAFDFYGGNRKGDNLFANCLIALNAKTGKRLWHFQTVHHDIWDRDIPAPPNLFTVVQDGKKIDAVSVLSKQGFTFVFDRVTGKPLFPIEERPVPASTTPGEQAAATQPFPLGPEPFTRQSFTSKDINDFTADRAEIIDELAKANTGQAFIPLGRQRTLFFPGTDGGAQWGGAAVDEQSIIYIPAKENPVYSSLLDAPPAEDSKALKTGKQIYLSYCGACHGENREGNHDGTYPGLQNIAGKYDEAGIRQIIAKGRGMMPALTQLKEAELKAVVDYLFGKNSTLKAPKGEKLSTVPYKHTGYNRWYDRNGYPVSQPPWGTLTAIDLNTGKRRWQVPLGEYPELTAKGIPPTGTDNYGGPAVTSGGLLFIAASKDQQFRAIDRNTGKTLWQAALPAAGYASPSIYAVQSKQYVVIACGGGKLKSKSGDQYVAFALP
;
A
#
# COMPACT_ATOMS: atom_id res chain seq x y z
N MET A 1 39.96 56.67 70.09
CA MET A 1 40.06 55.27 70.56
C MET A 1 39.38 54.37 69.54
N LYS A 2 40.18 53.48 68.97
CA LYS A 2 39.81 52.33 68.06
C LYS A 2 39.20 52.59 66.69
N ILE A 3 40.08 52.68 65.70
CA ILE A 3 39.93 52.29 64.33
C ILE A 3 40.25 50.78 64.28
N GLN A 4 39.26 49.89 64.21
CA GLN A 4 39.38 48.47 63.85
C GLN A 4 37.95 47.98 63.54
N ASP A 5 37.58 47.91 62.23
CA ASP A 5 36.58 46.95 61.69
C ASP A 5 36.20 47.19 60.18
N PHE A 6 37.09 47.85 59.45
CA PHE A 6 36.80 48.00 57.98
C PHE A 6 37.50 46.93 57.06
N GLY A 7 38.40 46.11 57.69
CA GLY A 7 39.13 45.09 56.91
C GLY A 7 38.37 43.79 56.66
N ALA A 8 37.53 43.36 57.61
CA ALA A 8 36.83 42.06 57.55
C ALA A 8 35.67 42.03 56.56
N VAL A 9 34.94 43.14 56.42
CA VAL A 9 33.79 43.23 55.52
C VAL A 9 34.24 43.22 54.06
N ARG A 10 35.36 43.78 53.68
CA ARG A 10 35.90 43.75 52.32
C ARG A 10 36.41 42.37 51.91
N LEU A 11 37.01 41.60 52.83
CA LEU A 11 37.46 40.24 52.53
C LEU A 11 36.29 39.24 52.32
N ILE A 12 35.22 39.42 53.11
CA ILE A 12 34.00 38.56 52.95
C ILE A 12 33.26 38.89 51.65
N ALA A 13 33.14 40.16 51.25
CA ALA A 13 32.54 40.57 50.01
C ALA A 13 33.34 40.09 48.79
N GLN A 14 34.65 40.12 48.79
CA GLN A 14 35.50 39.60 47.72
C GLN A 14 35.45 38.06 47.63
N LYS A 15 35.41 37.33 48.74
CA LYS A 15 35.22 35.86 48.71
C LYS A 15 33.86 35.46 48.16
N ASN A 16 32.82 36.15 48.58
CA ASN A 16 31.47 35.86 48.05
C ASN A 16 31.33 36.15 46.54
N LEU A 17 31.95 37.22 46.04
CA LEU A 17 31.98 37.56 44.63
C LEU A 17 32.76 36.52 43.81
N TYR A 18 33.88 36.01 44.37
CA TYR A 18 34.67 34.97 43.70
C TYR A 18 33.90 33.63 43.61
N TRP A 19 33.23 33.22 44.69
CA TRP A 19 32.40 32.01 44.68
C TRP A 19 31.17 32.14 43.79
N THR A 20 30.58 33.32 43.68
CA THR A 20 29.45 33.57 42.75
C THR A 20 29.91 33.51 41.31
N LEU A 21 31.09 34.04 40.97
CA LEU A 21 31.68 33.94 39.64
C LEU A 21 32.10 32.50 39.28
N VAL A 22 32.63 31.74 40.23
CA VAL A 22 32.98 30.31 40.04
C VAL A 22 31.72 29.46 39.83
N LEU A 23 30.66 29.73 40.59
CA LEU A 23 29.37 29.05 40.40
C LEU A 23 28.68 29.41 39.07
N LEU A 24 28.80 30.66 38.62
CA LEU A 24 28.32 31.10 37.31
C LEU A 24 29.15 30.48 36.18
N LEU A 25 30.46 30.38 36.31
CA LEU A 25 31.32 29.70 35.34
C LEU A 25 31.09 28.18 35.31
N LEU A 26 30.90 27.54 36.47
CA LEU A 26 30.51 26.13 36.57
C LEU A 26 29.11 25.88 36.03
N GLY A 27 28.15 26.78 36.25
CA GLY A 27 26.82 26.74 35.66
C GLY A 27 26.86 26.92 34.15
N LEU A 28 27.72 27.80 33.62
CA LEU A 28 27.91 28.00 32.20
C LEU A 28 28.59 26.80 31.52
N THR A 29 29.57 26.18 32.17
CA THR A 29 30.22 24.96 31.68
C THR A 29 29.29 23.76 31.72
N LEU A 30 28.45 23.62 32.75
CA LEU A 30 27.40 22.60 32.82
C LEU A 30 26.28 22.85 31.79
N TRP A 31 25.95 24.09 31.48
CA TRP A 31 24.98 24.45 30.46
C TRP A 31 25.53 24.23 29.06
N LEU A 32 26.80 24.52 28.79
CA LEU A 32 27.50 24.23 27.54
C LEU A 32 27.75 22.73 27.33
N SER A 33 27.92 21.93 28.40
CA SER A 33 28.05 20.48 28.30
C SER A 33 26.71 19.75 28.13
N ASN A 34 25.58 20.41 28.39
CA ASN A 34 24.22 19.90 28.15
C ASN A 34 23.58 20.43 26.87
N SER A 35 24.34 21.03 25.97
CA SER A 35 23.86 21.26 24.61
C SER A 35 23.52 19.90 24.01
N PRO A 36 22.32 19.69 23.46
CA PRO A 36 21.98 18.42 22.82
C PRO A 36 23.04 18.13 21.76
N SER A 37 23.64 16.95 21.85
CA SER A 37 24.63 16.49 20.87
C SER A 37 24.10 16.74 19.48
N SER A 38 24.85 17.44 18.63
CA SER A 38 24.51 17.61 17.22
C SER A 38 24.55 16.30 16.43
N GLN A 39 25.06 15.24 17.07
CA GLN A 39 25.19 13.91 16.49
C GLN A 39 23.93 13.08 16.72
N ALA A 40 23.45 12.42 15.69
CA ALA A 40 22.35 11.47 15.79
C ALA A 40 22.88 10.14 16.39
N PRO A 41 22.13 9.49 17.31
CA PRO A 41 22.43 8.11 17.69
C PRO A 41 22.28 7.19 16.46
N GLU A 42 23.08 6.12 16.40
CA GLU A 42 22.89 5.09 15.38
C GLU A 42 21.46 4.53 15.46
N ALA A 43 20.78 4.47 14.32
CA ALA A 43 19.41 3.98 14.25
C ALA A 43 19.11 3.34 12.92
N ASP A 44 18.57 2.14 12.98
CA ASP A 44 18.16 1.34 11.85
C ASP A 44 16.68 1.59 11.45
N TRP A 45 16.32 1.22 10.23
CA TRP A 45 14.96 1.08 9.72
C TRP A 45 14.76 -0.38 9.35
N THR A 46 14.39 -1.20 10.32
CA THR A 46 14.64 -2.64 10.31
C THR A 46 13.72 -3.45 9.41
N GLU A 47 12.51 -2.94 9.15
CA GLU A 47 11.51 -3.62 8.34
C GLU A 47 10.78 -2.65 7.38
N TYR A 48 10.09 -3.22 6.42
CA TYR A 48 9.11 -2.49 5.62
C TYR A 48 8.17 -1.70 6.54
N ASN A 49 8.08 -0.38 6.35
CA ASN A 49 7.33 0.56 7.16
C ASN A 49 7.87 0.75 8.60
N GLY A 50 9.19 0.59 8.79
CA GLY A 50 9.91 0.97 10.01
C GLY A 50 10.32 -0.19 10.90
N GLY A 51 9.35 -0.83 11.48
CA GLY A 51 9.52 -1.94 12.41
C GLY A 51 8.42 -3.00 12.28
N PRO A 52 8.41 -4.02 13.15
CA PRO A 52 7.37 -5.04 13.15
C PRO A 52 5.96 -4.48 13.45
N ASP A 53 5.87 -3.35 14.13
CA ASP A 53 4.65 -2.59 14.47
C ASP A 53 4.05 -1.80 13.31
N LYS A 54 4.80 -1.60 12.22
CA LYS A 54 4.41 -0.86 11.02
C LYS A 54 4.02 0.60 11.26
N ASN A 55 4.57 1.25 12.27
CA ASN A 55 4.21 2.61 12.67
C ASN A 55 4.88 3.71 11.85
N HIS A 56 5.78 3.38 10.94
CA HIS A 56 6.53 4.39 10.16
C HIS A 56 7.16 5.48 11.06
N PHE A 57 7.56 5.10 12.27
CA PHE A 57 8.05 6.00 13.30
C PHE A 57 9.55 5.85 13.50
N SER A 58 10.22 6.99 13.72
CA SER A 58 11.62 7.05 14.13
C SER A 58 11.80 7.97 15.35
N ALA A 59 12.49 7.48 16.37
CA ALA A 59 12.81 8.27 17.57
C ALA A 59 13.88 9.36 17.32
N LEU A 60 14.42 9.47 16.11
CA LEU A 60 15.45 10.44 15.75
C LEU A 60 14.92 11.88 15.80
N GLN A 61 15.78 12.82 16.28
CA GLN A 61 15.44 14.23 16.49
C GLN A 61 16.47 15.21 15.91
N GLN A 62 17.57 14.72 15.30
CA GLN A 62 18.58 15.60 14.73
C GLN A 62 17.99 16.53 13.68
N ILE A 63 17.15 15.97 12.79
CA ILE A 63 16.32 16.75 11.87
C ILE A 63 15.00 17.05 12.58
N ASN A 64 14.70 18.34 12.77
CA ASN A 64 13.54 18.79 13.54
C ASN A 64 12.93 20.06 12.93
N THR A 65 11.85 20.56 13.53
CA THR A 65 11.11 21.73 13.03
C THR A 65 11.93 23.01 12.92
N SER A 66 13.02 23.16 13.70
CA SER A 66 13.85 24.36 13.70
C SER A 66 14.93 24.37 12.61
N ASN A 67 15.35 23.21 12.12
CA ASN A 67 16.48 23.08 11.18
C ASN A 67 16.13 22.41 9.85
N VAL A 68 14.92 21.89 9.69
CA VAL A 68 14.50 21.15 8.48
C VAL A 68 14.62 21.96 7.19
N ALA A 69 14.52 23.28 7.26
CA ALA A 69 14.74 24.16 6.12
C ALA A 69 16.16 24.06 5.51
N GLN A 70 17.12 23.52 6.25
CA GLN A 70 18.51 23.33 5.81
C GLN A 70 18.76 22.01 5.11
N LEU A 71 17.77 21.11 5.03
CA LEU A 71 17.90 19.81 4.36
C LEU A 71 18.39 19.94 2.93
N LYS A 72 19.38 19.11 2.61
CA LYS A 72 19.95 18.99 1.24
C LYS A 72 20.04 17.53 0.83
N VAL A 73 20.13 17.30 -0.47
CA VAL A 73 20.45 15.98 -1.00
C VAL A 73 21.84 15.58 -0.51
N ALA A 74 21.92 14.49 0.23
CA ALA A 74 23.16 13.89 0.71
C ALA A 74 23.79 12.99 -0.35
N TRP A 75 22.97 12.12 -0.95
CA TRP A 75 23.37 11.26 -2.04
C TRP A 75 22.16 10.85 -2.91
N THR A 76 22.48 10.39 -4.11
CA THR A 76 21.51 9.77 -5.03
C THR A 76 22.06 8.46 -5.57
N TYR A 77 21.17 7.48 -5.79
CA TYR A 77 21.53 6.21 -6.40
C TYR A 77 20.54 5.86 -7.51
N ARG A 78 21.06 5.51 -8.69
CA ARG A 78 20.28 5.00 -9.82
C ARG A 78 20.22 3.49 -9.76
N SER A 79 19.08 2.95 -9.37
CA SER A 79 18.89 1.49 -9.25
C SER A 79 18.78 0.76 -10.59
N GLY A 80 18.50 1.49 -11.67
CA GLY A 80 18.34 0.95 -13.02
C GLY A 80 17.00 0.26 -13.27
N GLY A 81 16.70 0.02 -14.54
CA GLY A 81 15.54 -0.72 -15.00
C GLY A 81 14.27 0.09 -15.19
N ALA A 82 14.32 1.42 -15.08
CA ALA A 82 13.18 2.26 -15.41
C ALA A 82 12.94 2.29 -16.93
N ASP A 83 11.69 2.07 -17.33
CA ASP A 83 11.26 2.29 -18.72
C ASP A 83 10.74 3.72 -18.88
N THR A 84 11.67 4.64 -19.07
CA THR A 84 11.37 6.07 -19.24
C THR A 84 10.75 6.42 -20.58
N LEU A 85 10.81 5.53 -21.56
CA LEU A 85 10.21 5.75 -22.88
C LEU A 85 8.70 5.49 -22.87
N LYS A 86 8.30 4.41 -22.20
CA LYS A 86 6.88 3.96 -22.17
C LYS A 86 6.22 4.25 -20.82
N ASN A 87 6.99 4.71 -19.82
CA ASN A 87 6.55 4.96 -18.44
C ASN A 87 5.80 3.77 -17.82
N SER A 88 6.30 2.55 -18.06
CA SER A 88 5.62 1.31 -17.73
C SER A 88 6.14 0.63 -16.46
N THR A 89 7.20 1.15 -15.85
CA THR A 89 7.77 0.63 -14.59
C THR A 89 7.41 1.53 -13.43
N GLN A 90 7.21 0.90 -12.27
CA GLN A 90 6.94 1.58 -10.99
C GLN A 90 7.97 1.12 -9.96
N LEU A 91 8.40 2.03 -9.09
CA LEU A 91 9.27 1.75 -7.96
C LEU A 91 8.55 2.22 -6.69
N GLN A 92 8.10 1.26 -5.87
CA GLN A 92 7.34 1.51 -4.64
C GLN A 92 8.10 1.07 -3.39
N CYS A 93 9.41 0.88 -3.50
CA CYS A 93 10.24 0.31 -2.44
C CYS A 93 10.38 1.28 -1.26
N ASN A 94 10.08 0.80 -0.06
CA ASN A 94 10.53 1.35 1.21
C ASN A 94 11.78 0.55 1.60
N PRO A 95 13.00 1.10 1.42
CA PRO A 95 14.22 0.37 1.72
C PRO A 95 14.38 0.16 3.22
N ILE A 96 14.99 -0.94 3.61
CA ILE A 96 15.38 -1.20 4.99
C ILE A 96 16.85 -0.86 5.21
N ILE A 97 17.18 -0.42 6.41
CA ILE A 97 18.56 -0.08 6.79
C ILE A 97 18.93 -0.91 8.01
N ILE A 98 20.02 -1.69 7.90
CA ILE A 98 20.52 -2.57 8.94
C ILE A 98 22.02 -2.32 9.11
N LYS A 99 22.45 -1.87 10.28
CA LYS A 99 23.87 -1.66 10.59
C LYS A 99 24.62 -0.84 9.53
N GLY A 100 23.98 0.24 9.04
CA GLY A 100 24.58 1.12 8.05
C GLY A 100 24.53 0.60 6.60
N ILE A 101 23.87 -0.52 6.32
CA ILE A 101 23.64 -1.04 4.98
C ILE A 101 22.18 -0.85 4.60
N LEU A 102 21.92 -0.20 3.47
CA LEU A 102 20.59 -0.04 2.92
C LEU A 102 20.32 -1.18 1.92
N TYR A 103 19.21 -1.90 2.12
CA TYR A 103 18.72 -2.92 1.22
C TYR A 103 17.44 -2.46 0.53
N GLY A 104 17.39 -2.60 -0.79
CA GLY A 104 16.25 -2.16 -1.59
C GLY A 104 16.03 -3.00 -2.84
N VAL A 105 15.07 -2.57 -3.66
CA VAL A 105 14.73 -3.22 -4.94
C VAL A 105 14.74 -2.18 -6.05
N SER A 106 15.36 -2.51 -7.18
CA SER A 106 15.41 -1.64 -8.36
C SER A 106 14.07 -1.59 -9.12
N ALA A 107 13.88 -0.57 -9.94
CA ALA A 107 12.76 -0.51 -10.88
C ALA A 107 12.77 -1.70 -11.86
N GLY A 108 13.92 -2.31 -12.11
CA GLY A 108 14.08 -3.55 -12.87
C GLY A 108 13.90 -4.83 -12.05
N SER A 109 13.33 -4.74 -10.82
CA SER A 109 13.05 -5.90 -9.97
C SER A 109 14.28 -6.69 -9.51
N GLN A 110 15.39 -6.02 -9.24
CA GLN A 110 16.60 -6.60 -8.66
C GLN A 110 16.79 -6.13 -7.22
N ALA A 111 17.06 -7.03 -6.28
CA ALA A 111 17.50 -6.64 -4.95
C ALA A 111 18.93 -6.07 -5.00
N PHE A 112 19.23 -5.11 -4.14
CA PHE A 112 20.56 -4.49 -4.03
C PHE A 112 20.87 -4.09 -2.58
N ALA A 113 22.15 -3.88 -2.30
CA ALA A 113 22.65 -3.28 -1.06
C ALA A 113 23.53 -2.07 -1.35
N LEU A 114 23.38 -1.03 -0.53
CA LEU A 114 24.19 0.19 -0.58
C LEU A 114 24.81 0.47 0.79
N ASP A 115 25.94 1.14 0.79
CA ASP A 115 26.42 1.88 1.94
C ASP A 115 25.44 3.02 2.22
N ALA A 116 24.80 3.02 3.38
CA ALA A 116 23.69 3.92 3.70
C ALA A 116 24.15 5.38 3.92
N ALA A 117 25.43 5.62 4.23
CA ALA A 117 25.99 6.97 4.39
C ALA A 117 26.27 7.65 3.04
N THR A 118 26.62 6.87 2.02
CA THR A 118 27.17 7.41 0.75
C THR A 118 26.32 7.09 -0.47
N GLY A 119 25.41 6.11 -0.39
CA GLY A 119 24.65 5.59 -1.53
C GLY A 119 25.49 4.74 -2.50
N ARG A 120 26.73 4.37 -2.14
CA ARG A 120 27.61 3.52 -2.97
C ARG A 120 27.09 2.09 -2.99
N GLU A 121 26.92 1.52 -4.19
CA GLU A 121 26.49 0.13 -4.37
C GLU A 121 27.53 -0.84 -3.79
N ILE A 122 27.07 -1.77 -2.95
CA ILE A 122 27.86 -2.89 -2.42
C ILE A 122 27.64 -4.11 -3.30
N TRP A 123 26.38 -4.44 -3.58
CA TRP A 123 26.02 -5.51 -4.50
C TRP A 123 24.64 -5.29 -5.12
N LYS A 124 24.40 -5.92 -6.26
CA LYS A 124 23.09 -6.05 -6.91
C LYS A 124 22.88 -7.50 -7.33
N SER A 125 21.70 -8.05 -7.03
CA SER A 125 21.39 -9.46 -7.34
C SER A 125 21.41 -9.70 -8.86
N LYS A 126 21.83 -10.93 -9.24
CA LYS A 126 21.85 -11.35 -10.65
C LYS A 126 20.50 -11.90 -11.12
N LEU A 127 19.49 -11.97 -10.22
CA LEU A 127 18.13 -12.35 -10.57
C LEU A 127 17.55 -11.26 -11.47
N GLN A 128 17.52 -11.51 -12.77
CA GLN A 128 16.97 -10.58 -13.75
C GLN A 128 16.39 -11.36 -14.93
N ASP A 129 15.15 -11.06 -15.24
CA ASP A 129 14.56 -11.33 -16.54
C ASP A 129 14.28 -9.96 -17.17
N LYS A 130 15.00 -9.64 -18.25
CA LYS A 130 14.87 -8.34 -18.95
C LYS A 130 13.47 -8.08 -19.50
N THR A 131 12.65 -9.11 -19.54
CA THR A 131 11.30 -9.09 -20.09
C THR A 131 10.23 -9.07 -19.01
N PHE A 132 10.62 -9.17 -17.71
CA PHE A 132 9.73 -9.19 -16.56
C PHE A 132 10.07 -8.02 -15.63
N SER A 133 9.06 -7.25 -15.28
CA SER A 133 9.12 -6.21 -14.25
C SER A 133 7.88 -6.33 -13.38
N MET A 134 8.09 -6.43 -12.08
CA MET A 134 7.02 -6.41 -11.09
C MET A 134 7.18 -5.22 -10.15
N THR A 135 6.07 -4.74 -9.63
CA THR A 135 6.09 -3.75 -8.56
C THR A 135 6.46 -4.45 -7.25
N SER A 136 7.56 -4.04 -6.64
CA SER A 136 8.00 -4.52 -5.33
C SER A 136 8.08 -3.38 -4.32
N ARG A 137 7.70 -3.67 -3.07
CA ARG A 137 7.72 -2.70 -1.96
C ARG A 137 8.94 -2.84 -1.07
N GLY A 138 9.82 -3.80 -1.32
CA GLY A 138 11.07 -3.96 -0.58
C GLY A 138 11.46 -5.41 -0.35
N VAL A 139 12.27 -5.61 0.68
CA VAL A 139 12.83 -6.89 1.09
C VAL A 139 12.64 -7.10 2.60
N SER A 140 12.76 -8.35 3.08
CA SER A 140 12.83 -8.66 4.50
C SER A 140 14.23 -9.10 4.87
N TYR A 141 14.67 -8.78 6.09
CA TYR A 141 15.98 -9.17 6.62
C TYR A 141 15.82 -10.08 7.83
N TRP A 142 16.66 -11.10 7.92
CA TRP A 142 16.76 -11.98 9.08
C TRP A 142 18.23 -12.29 9.41
N SER A 143 18.52 -12.40 10.70
CA SER A 143 19.83 -12.81 11.19
C SER A 143 19.71 -13.58 12.51
N ASP A 144 20.59 -14.57 12.69
CA ASP A 144 20.85 -15.24 13.98
C ASP A 144 22.19 -14.82 14.63
N GLY A 145 22.83 -13.80 14.07
CA GLY A 145 24.15 -13.31 14.49
C GLY A 145 25.31 -13.95 13.71
N VAL A 146 25.11 -15.09 13.04
CA VAL A 146 26.09 -15.79 12.21
C VAL A 146 25.71 -15.68 10.75
N GLU A 147 24.48 -16.07 10.43
CA GLU A 147 23.91 -15.95 9.09
C GLU A 147 23.05 -14.69 9.00
N GLU A 148 23.13 -14.04 7.85
CA GLU A 148 22.31 -12.85 7.51
C GLU A 148 21.67 -13.09 6.15
N ARG A 149 20.33 -12.96 6.07
CA ARG A 149 19.54 -13.29 4.88
C ARG A 149 18.62 -12.17 4.48
N ILE A 150 18.52 -11.96 3.17
CA ILE A 150 17.51 -11.10 2.54
C ILE A 150 16.49 -12.01 1.85
N PHE A 151 15.20 -11.81 2.15
CA PHE A 151 14.11 -12.47 1.43
C PHE A 151 13.49 -11.51 0.43
N PHE A 152 13.37 -11.98 -0.80
CA PHE A 152 12.98 -11.17 -1.93
C PHE A 152 12.00 -11.92 -2.85
N GLY A 153 10.81 -11.33 -3.06
CA GLY A 153 9.81 -11.83 -3.99
C GLY A 153 10.18 -11.51 -5.45
N TYR A 154 10.23 -12.53 -6.31
CA TYR A 154 10.47 -12.36 -7.74
C TYR A 154 9.63 -13.37 -8.56
N GLY A 155 8.67 -12.86 -9.34
CA GLY A 155 7.66 -13.68 -10.00
C GLY A 155 6.85 -14.48 -8.97
N ALA A 156 6.55 -15.73 -9.30
CA ALA A 156 5.85 -16.66 -8.43
C ALA A 156 6.74 -17.32 -7.35
N TYR A 157 7.90 -16.71 -7.06
CA TYR A 157 8.88 -17.30 -6.13
C TYR A 157 9.30 -16.29 -5.05
N LEU A 158 9.65 -16.81 -3.90
CA LEU A 158 10.36 -16.09 -2.84
C LEU A 158 11.76 -16.68 -2.68
N TYR A 159 12.77 -15.84 -2.89
CA TYR A 159 14.20 -16.20 -2.82
C TYR A 159 14.77 -15.84 -1.46
N ALA A 160 15.79 -16.61 -1.02
CA ALA A 160 16.70 -16.21 0.04
C ALA A 160 18.07 -15.86 -0.57
N LEU A 161 18.56 -14.65 -0.25
CA LEU A 161 19.86 -14.16 -0.64
C LEU A 161 20.74 -13.99 0.60
N ASP A 162 22.03 -14.24 0.45
CA ASP A 162 23.02 -13.86 1.44
C ASP A 162 23.09 -12.32 1.52
N ALA A 163 22.90 -11.75 2.71
CA ALA A 163 22.80 -10.30 2.88
C ALA A 163 24.09 -9.56 2.56
N LYS A 164 25.26 -10.20 2.69
CA LYS A 164 26.59 -9.58 2.43
C LYS A 164 26.95 -9.57 0.95
N THR A 165 26.48 -10.55 0.19
CA THR A 165 26.93 -10.78 -1.20
C THR A 165 25.82 -10.67 -2.24
N GLY A 166 24.54 -10.73 -1.84
CA GLY A 166 23.40 -10.76 -2.75
C GLY A 166 23.25 -12.07 -3.53
N GLN A 167 24.04 -13.09 -3.22
CA GLN A 167 23.97 -14.38 -3.88
C GLN A 167 22.81 -15.23 -3.33
N VAL A 168 22.19 -16.02 -4.21
CA VAL A 168 21.13 -16.95 -3.83
C VAL A 168 21.70 -18.01 -2.88
N ILE A 169 20.99 -18.32 -1.81
CA ILE A 169 21.34 -19.39 -0.83
C ILE A 169 20.73 -20.70 -1.31
N PRO A 170 21.48 -21.64 -1.90
CA PRO A 170 20.91 -22.82 -2.57
C PRO A 170 20.15 -23.76 -1.65
N SER A 171 20.48 -23.77 -0.34
CA SER A 171 19.85 -24.63 0.68
C SER A 171 18.42 -24.20 1.06
N PHE A 172 17.99 -22.99 0.67
CA PHE A 172 16.64 -22.52 0.94
C PHE A 172 15.66 -23.04 -0.11
N GLY A 173 14.67 -23.81 0.30
CA GLY A 173 13.66 -24.42 -0.57
C GLY A 173 14.29 -25.27 -1.68
N LYS A 174 13.87 -25.05 -2.91
CA LYS A 174 14.46 -25.72 -4.08
C LYS A 174 15.32 -24.72 -4.85
N ASN A 175 16.65 -24.94 -4.82
CA ASN A 175 17.62 -24.06 -5.49
C ASN A 175 17.50 -22.59 -5.05
N GLY A 176 17.39 -22.34 -3.74
CA GLY A 176 17.37 -21.01 -3.13
C GLY A 176 16.03 -20.29 -3.17
N LYS A 177 14.94 -21.00 -3.46
CA LYS A 177 13.59 -20.38 -3.56
C LYS A 177 12.47 -21.34 -3.16
N ILE A 178 11.37 -20.77 -2.72
CA ILE A 178 10.08 -21.44 -2.56
C ILE A 178 9.11 -21.02 -3.67
N ASN A 179 8.27 -21.97 -4.12
CA ASN A 179 7.23 -21.73 -5.11
C ASN A 179 5.94 -21.28 -4.39
N LEU A 180 5.48 -20.08 -4.68
CA LEU A 180 4.30 -19.49 -4.05
C LEU A 180 2.97 -20.07 -4.57
N ILE A 181 2.97 -20.76 -5.71
CA ILE A 181 1.77 -21.43 -6.25
C ILE A 181 1.48 -22.71 -5.46
N GLU A 182 2.51 -23.35 -4.92
CA GLU A 182 2.36 -24.64 -4.25
C GLU A 182 1.40 -24.57 -3.05
N GLY A 183 0.39 -25.44 -3.06
CA GLY A 183 -0.60 -25.56 -2.01
C GLY A 183 -1.80 -24.61 -2.07
N ILE A 184 -1.84 -23.68 -3.05
CA ILE A 184 -2.98 -22.77 -3.26
C ILE A 184 -3.68 -22.94 -4.62
N THR A 185 -3.28 -23.96 -5.38
CA THR A 185 -3.91 -24.30 -6.66
C THR A 185 -5.34 -24.82 -6.48
N ARG A 186 -6.19 -24.59 -7.47
CA ARG A 186 -7.54 -25.10 -7.56
C ARG A 186 -7.92 -25.39 -9.02
N PRO A 187 -8.95 -26.19 -9.28
CA PRO A 187 -9.41 -26.44 -10.65
C PRO A 187 -9.78 -25.14 -11.36
N GLY A 188 -9.28 -24.95 -12.59
CA GLY A 188 -9.58 -23.79 -13.43
C GLY A 188 -8.98 -22.47 -12.93
N ALA A 189 -8.07 -22.48 -11.95
CA ALA A 189 -7.34 -21.28 -11.55
C ALA A 189 -6.30 -20.87 -12.60
N ASP A 190 -5.97 -19.57 -12.61
CA ASP A 190 -4.76 -19.08 -13.26
C ASP A 190 -3.53 -19.38 -12.37
N ASP A 191 -2.34 -19.10 -12.90
CA ASP A 191 -1.07 -19.29 -12.14
C ASP A 191 -0.49 -17.96 -11.65
N TYR A 192 -1.31 -16.90 -11.62
CA TYR A 192 -0.81 -15.60 -11.19
C TYR A 192 -0.74 -15.50 -9.68
N VAL A 193 0.48 -15.47 -9.17
CA VAL A 193 0.79 -15.16 -7.76
C VAL A 193 2.13 -14.45 -7.66
N ILE A 194 2.19 -13.40 -6.85
CA ILE A 194 3.42 -12.69 -6.52
C ILE A 194 3.43 -12.32 -5.04
N SER A 195 4.63 -12.12 -4.48
CA SER A 195 4.83 -11.48 -3.18
C SER A 195 5.46 -10.10 -3.42
N ASN A 196 4.61 -9.09 -3.61
CA ASN A 196 5.03 -7.72 -3.89
C ASN A 196 5.26 -6.88 -2.64
N THR A 197 4.79 -7.33 -1.48
CA THR A 197 5.07 -6.74 -0.18
C THR A 197 5.99 -7.67 0.59
N PRO A 198 7.01 -7.15 1.30
CA PRO A 198 7.94 -7.95 2.08
C PRO A 198 7.21 -8.85 3.08
N ALA A 199 7.70 -10.09 3.24
CA ALA A 199 7.22 -11.00 4.25
C ALA A 199 7.51 -10.45 5.66
N SER A 200 6.63 -10.72 6.62
CA SER A 200 6.91 -10.44 8.02
C SER A 200 7.68 -11.58 8.66
N ILE A 201 8.51 -11.27 9.66
CA ILE A 201 9.34 -12.29 10.31
C ILE A 201 9.03 -12.33 11.81
N TYR A 202 8.81 -13.53 12.33
CA TYR A 202 8.73 -13.78 13.74
C TYR A 202 9.72 -14.88 14.14
N GLN A 203 10.79 -14.52 14.86
CA GLN A 203 11.89 -15.43 15.19
C GLN A 203 12.46 -16.09 13.92
N ASN A 204 12.30 -17.41 13.77
CA ASN A 204 12.76 -18.17 12.61
C ASN A 204 11.63 -18.52 11.62
N ILE A 205 10.52 -17.79 11.66
CA ILE A 205 9.36 -18.02 10.80
C ILE A 205 9.16 -16.83 9.87
N LEU A 206 9.23 -17.08 8.58
CA LEU A 206 8.93 -16.16 7.49
C LEU A 206 7.45 -16.26 7.15
N ILE A 207 6.66 -15.23 7.43
CA ILE A 207 5.21 -15.21 7.24
C ILE A 207 4.88 -14.46 5.96
N VAL A 208 4.29 -15.16 5.01
CA VAL A 208 4.14 -14.72 3.62
C VAL A 208 2.67 -14.54 3.27
N GLY A 209 2.32 -13.32 2.86
CA GLY A 209 1.11 -13.02 2.11
C GLY A 209 1.41 -12.92 0.61
N THR A 210 0.39 -13.02 -0.23
CA THR A 210 0.54 -13.00 -1.68
C THR A 210 -0.52 -12.12 -2.33
N ARG A 211 -0.21 -11.57 -3.50
CA ARG A 211 -1.17 -11.02 -4.43
C ARG A 211 -1.52 -12.10 -5.46
N VAL A 212 -2.81 -12.36 -5.62
CA VAL A 212 -3.38 -13.21 -6.67
C VAL A 212 -4.19 -12.35 -7.65
N SER A 213 -4.74 -12.92 -8.72
CA SER A 213 -5.60 -12.17 -9.64
C SER A 213 -6.95 -11.82 -8.99
N GLU A 214 -7.61 -10.80 -9.52
CA GLU A 214 -8.95 -10.35 -9.10
C GLU A 214 -10.07 -10.98 -9.98
N SER A 215 -9.68 -11.91 -10.85
CA SER A 215 -10.58 -12.59 -11.77
C SER A 215 -11.28 -13.79 -11.12
N ALA A 216 -12.34 -14.28 -11.77
CA ALA A 216 -13.02 -15.51 -11.34
C ALA A 216 -12.10 -16.75 -11.33
N THR A 217 -10.91 -16.67 -11.96
CA THR A 217 -9.89 -17.74 -11.97
C THR A 217 -8.80 -17.56 -10.91
N ALA A 218 -8.91 -16.59 -10.01
CA ALA A 218 -7.92 -16.31 -8.97
C ALA A 218 -7.54 -17.55 -8.15
N LEU A 219 -6.26 -17.64 -7.77
CA LEU A 219 -5.77 -18.60 -6.76
C LEU A 219 -6.32 -18.25 -5.37
N LYS A 220 -6.24 -19.17 -4.41
CA LYS A 220 -6.55 -18.91 -3.00
C LYS A 220 -5.49 -18.02 -2.37
N GLY A 221 -5.90 -17.18 -1.43
CA GLY A 221 -5.05 -16.17 -0.79
C GLY A 221 -4.39 -16.60 0.52
N ASP A 222 -4.15 -17.89 0.74
CA ASP A 222 -3.67 -18.45 2.00
C ASP A 222 -2.43 -17.74 2.55
N ILE A 223 -2.41 -17.51 3.88
CA ILE A 223 -1.26 -16.95 4.60
C ILE A 223 -0.41 -18.14 5.09
N ARG A 224 0.91 -18.09 4.85
CA ARG A 224 1.79 -19.25 5.08
C ARG A 224 3.04 -18.86 5.86
N GLY A 225 3.38 -19.70 6.84
CA GLY A 225 4.63 -19.61 7.60
C GLY A 225 5.66 -20.61 7.11
N TYR A 226 6.89 -20.14 6.87
CA TYR A 226 8.01 -20.96 6.41
C TYR A 226 9.21 -20.81 7.35
N ASP A 227 10.01 -21.84 7.48
CA ASP A 227 11.29 -21.78 8.18
C ASP A 227 12.28 -20.89 7.39
N VAL A 228 12.88 -19.90 8.05
CA VAL A 228 13.78 -18.93 7.40
C VAL A 228 15.07 -19.54 6.87
N ARG A 229 15.53 -20.68 7.40
CA ARG A 229 16.77 -21.35 6.96
C ARG A 229 16.52 -22.30 5.81
N THR A 230 15.48 -23.13 5.93
CA THR A 230 15.22 -24.22 5.00
C THR A 230 14.16 -23.95 3.95
N GLY A 231 13.31 -22.94 4.15
CA GLY A 231 12.16 -22.70 3.27
C GLY A 231 11.04 -23.74 3.41
N ARG A 232 11.13 -24.66 4.38
CA ARG A 232 10.09 -25.65 4.64
C ARG A 232 8.85 -24.97 5.22
N LYS A 233 7.68 -25.25 4.64
CA LYS A 233 6.40 -24.76 5.16
C LYS A 233 6.14 -25.35 6.55
N ILE A 234 5.87 -24.48 7.53
CA ILE A 234 5.57 -24.85 8.92
C ILE A 234 4.05 -24.93 9.12
N TRP A 235 3.33 -23.90 8.62
CA TRP A 235 1.88 -23.81 8.72
C TRP A 235 1.27 -23.07 7.54
N ALA A 236 -0.03 -23.25 7.35
CA ALA A 236 -0.85 -22.43 6.46
C ALA A 236 -2.16 -22.07 7.19
N PHE A 237 -2.62 -20.84 6.99
CA PHE A 237 -3.95 -20.38 7.36
C PHE A 237 -4.76 -20.23 6.08
N HIS A 238 -5.86 -20.98 5.95
CA HIS A 238 -6.74 -20.92 4.79
C HIS A 238 -7.67 -19.71 4.92
N THR A 239 -7.47 -18.70 4.09
CA THR A 239 -8.33 -17.50 4.06
C THR A 239 -9.70 -17.79 3.46
N ILE A 240 -9.80 -18.87 2.68
CA ILE A 240 -11.05 -19.52 2.27
C ILE A 240 -11.08 -20.87 2.96
N PRO A 241 -11.80 -21.01 4.10
CA PRO A 241 -11.73 -22.19 4.96
C PRO A 241 -12.12 -23.49 4.26
N HIS A 242 -11.44 -24.57 4.59
CA HIS A 242 -11.79 -25.89 4.11
C HIS A 242 -12.96 -26.50 4.91
N PRO A 243 -13.64 -27.56 4.40
CA PRO A 243 -14.68 -28.25 5.15
C PRO A 243 -14.22 -28.65 6.55
N GLY A 244 -14.99 -28.28 7.57
CA GLY A 244 -14.68 -28.50 8.99
C GLY A 244 -13.86 -27.41 9.66
N GLU A 245 -13.33 -26.45 8.94
CA GLU A 245 -12.66 -25.27 9.51
C GLU A 245 -13.68 -24.18 9.87
N TYR A 246 -13.35 -23.36 10.86
CA TYR A 246 -14.17 -22.21 11.26
C TYR A 246 -14.33 -21.23 10.09
N GLY A 247 -15.56 -20.78 9.85
CA GLY A 247 -15.87 -19.85 8.76
C GLY A 247 -16.30 -20.58 7.45
N TYR A 248 -16.15 -21.91 7.34
CA TYR A 248 -16.59 -22.63 6.14
C TYR A 248 -18.08 -22.44 5.84
N ASP A 249 -18.92 -22.35 6.88
CA ASP A 249 -20.37 -22.19 6.74
C ASP A 249 -20.79 -20.80 6.24
N THR A 250 -19.86 -19.84 6.16
CA THR A 250 -20.08 -18.52 5.59
C THR A 250 -19.91 -18.49 4.06
N TRP A 251 -19.66 -19.65 3.44
CA TRP A 251 -19.48 -19.81 2.00
C TRP A 251 -20.51 -20.75 1.42
N GLN A 252 -20.89 -20.49 0.17
CA GLN A 252 -21.76 -21.40 -0.59
C GLN A 252 -21.00 -22.70 -0.89
N LYS A 253 -21.47 -23.80 -0.32
CA LYS A 253 -20.78 -25.11 -0.31
C LYS A 253 -20.51 -25.68 -1.70
N GLU A 254 -21.46 -25.50 -2.63
CA GLU A 254 -21.40 -26.05 -3.99
C GLU A 254 -20.22 -25.49 -4.79
N ASN A 255 -19.89 -24.22 -4.60
CA ASN A 255 -18.85 -23.52 -5.36
C ASN A 255 -17.57 -23.25 -4.60
N HIS A 256 -17.53 -23.50 -3.29
CA HIS A 256 -16.44 -23.18 -2.39
C HIS A 256 -15.04 -23.53 -2.94
N LYS A 257 -14.86 -24.73 -3.51
CA LYS A 257 -13.59 -25.18 -4.11
C LYS A 257 -13.14 -24.38 -5.33
N ASN A 258 -14.06 -23.62 -5.96
CA ASN A 258 -13.82 -22.85 -7.18
C ASN A 258 -13.64 -21.36 -6.92
N ILE A 259 -13.61 -20.91 -5.65
CA ILE A 259 -13.41 -19.51 -5.28
C ILE A 259 -11.95 -19.27 -4.92
N GLY A 260 -11.44 -18.08 -5.30
CA GLY A 260 -10.11 -17.58 -4.97
C GLY A 260 -10.18 -16.17 -4.37
N GLY A 261 -9.04 -15.45 -4.32
CA GLY A 261 -8.95 -14.15 -3.67
C GLY A 261 -8.78 -14.26 -2.14
N ALA A 262 -9.35 -13.34 -1.38
CA ALA A 262 -9.23 -13.23 0.07
C ALA A 262 -7.76 -13.20 0.56
N ASN A 263 -6.89 -12.57 -0.21
CA ASN A 263 -5.44 -12.65 -0.04
C ASN A 263 -4.86 -11.45 0.74
N ASN A 264 -3.72 -11.69 1.38
CA ASN A 264 -2.90 -10.64 1.99
C ASN A 264 -1.85 -10.13 1.00
N TRP A 265 -2.12 -9.01 0.33
CA TRP A 265 -1.20 -8.34 -0.60
C TRP A 265 -0.57 -7.08 -0.02
N MET A 266 -1.10 -6.59 1.09
CA MET A 266 -0.72 -5.31 1.70
C MET A 266 0.39 -5.43 2.75
N GLY A 267 0.61 -6.64 3.32
CA GLY A 267 1.56 -6.89 4.41
C GLY A 267 0.90 -7.06 5.76
N MET A 268 1.71 -7.35 6.79
CA MET A 268 1.26 -7.73 8.12
C MET A 268 2.09 -7.02 9.19
N ALA A 269 1.52 -6.79 10.38
CA ALA A 269 2.24 -6.36 11.57
C ALA A 269 2.46 -7.52 12.53
N VAL A 270 3.51 -7.46 13.36
CA VAL A 270 3.86 -8.53 14.30
C VAL A 270 4.08 -7.96 15.70
N ASP A 271 3.29 -8.44 16.65
CA ASP A 271 3.58 -8.27 18.07
C ASP A 271 4.63 -9.31 18.48
N THR A 272 5.87 -8.88 18.51
CA THR A 272 7.02 -9.76 18.78
C THR A 272 7.07 -10.28 20.21
N GLU A 273 6.48 -9.54 21.16
CA GLU A 273 6.41 -9.94 22.57
C GLU A 273 5.41 -11.08 22.79
N ARG A 274 4.22 -10.95 22.15
CA ARG A 274 3.14 -11.93 22.32
C ARG A 274 3.15 -13.04 21.27
N GLY A 275 3.95 -12.88 20.21
CA GLY A 275 3.98 -13.81 19.08
C GLY A 275 2.68 -13.83 18.29
N ILE A 276 2.09 -12.68 18.06
CA ILE A 276 0.85 -12.51 17.30
C ILE A 276 1.16 -11.78 15.99
N VAL A 277 0.70 -12.33 14.86
CA VAL A 277 0.70 -11.64 13.58
C VAL A 277 -0.70 -11.15 13.24
N TYR A 278 -0.81 -9.88 12.87
CA TYR A 278 -2.05 -9.23 12.44
C TYR A 278 -2.04 -9.14 10.92
N ALA A 279 -2.91 -9.93 10.31
CA ALA A 279 -2.96 -10.12 8.87
C ALA A 279 -4.29 -9.56 8.31
N PRO A 280 -4.25 -8.44 7.59
CA PRO A 280 -5.41 -7.96 6.83
C PRO A 280 -5.57 -8.78 5.56
N THR A 281 -6.82 -8.92 5.09
CA THR A 281 -7.14 -9.59 3.83
C THR A 281 -7.96 -8.69 2.92
N GLY A 282 -7.88 -8.96 1.62
CA GLY A 282 -8.69 -8.34 0.59
C GLY A 282 -9.93 -9.14 0.26
N SER A 283 -10.59 -8.74 -0.80
CA SER A 283 -11.86 -9.27 -1.29
C SER A 283 -11.73 -10.70 -1.79
N ALA A 284 -12.84 -11.44 -1.76
CA ALA A 284 -12.95 -12.71 -2.49
C ALA A 284 -13.19 -12.42 -3.98
N ALA A 285 -12.56 -13.17 -4.87
CA ALA A 285 -12.74 -13.01 -6.29
C ALA A 285 -14.07 -13.70 -6.77
N PHE A 286 -14.78 -13.13 -7.66
CA PHE A 286 -14.66 -11.89 -8.41
C PHE A 286 -15.19 -10.69 -7.61
N ASP A 287 -14.53 -9.53 -7.68
CA ASP A 287 -14.71 -8.41 -6.72
C ASP A 287 -16.07 -7.71 -6.78
N PHE A 288 -16.79 -7.76 -7.93
CA PHE A 288 -18.00 -6.98 -8.14
C PHE A 288 -19.27 -7.83 -8.31
N TYR A 289 -19.17 -9.14 -8.08
CA TYR A 289 -20.31 -10.05 -8.09
C TYR A 289 -20.01 -11.30 -7.27
N GLY A 290 -20.87 -11.59 -6.32
CA GLY A 290 -20.72 -12.69 -5.36
C GLY A 290 -21.81 -13.76 -5.44
N GLY A 291 -22.67 -13.75 -6.48
CA GLY A 291 -23.78 -14.70 -6.58
C GLY A 291 -23.38 -16.19 -6.65
N ASN A 292 -22.10 -16.46 -6.93
CA ASN A 292 -21.49 -17.79 -6.89
C ASN A 292 -20.79 -18.11 -5.55
N ARG A 293 -20.80 -17.19 -4.59
CA ARG A 293 -20.12 -17.31 -3.27
C ARG A 293 -20.96 -16.74 -2.12
N LYS A 294 -22.28 -16.98 -2.15
CA LYS A 294 -23.23 -16.47 -1.15
C LYS A 294 -22.75 -16.69 0.30
N GLY A 295 -23.17 -15.81 1.22
CA GLY A 295 -22.76 -15.76 2.62
C GLY A 295 -21.70 -14.69 2.86
N ASP A 296 -21.25 -14.52 4.12
CA ASP A 296 -20.35 -13.42 4.53
C ASP A 296 -18.92 -13.56 4.03
N ASN A 297 -18.52 -14.75 3.59
CA ASN A 297 -17.22 -15.07 2.98
C ASN A 297 -16.00 -14.87 3.92
N LEU A 298 -16.05 -15.38 5.15
CA LEU A 298 -14.88 -15.40 6.02
C LEU A 298 -13.75 -16.24 5.40
N PHE A 299 -12.49 -15.75 5.29
CA PHE A 299 -11.91 -14.55 5.91
C PHE A 299 -11.56 -13.47 4.87
N ALA A 300 -12.39 -13.22 3.88
CA ALA A 300 -12.24 -12.03 3.04
C ALA A 300 -12.52 -10.75 3.86
N ASN A 301 -11.82 -9.66 3.53
CA ASN A 301 -11.98 -8.33 4.14
C ASN A 301 -11.87 -8.33 5.67
N CYS A 302 -11.00 -9.17 6.22
CA CYS A 302 -10.81 -9.36 7.65
C CYS A 302 -9.47 -8.80 8.14
N LEU A 303 -9.46 -8.28 9.36
CA LEU A 303 -8.26 -8.26 10.19
C LEU A 303 -8.22 -9.56 10.99
N ILE A 304 -7.15 -10.34 10.85
CA ILE A 304 -7.02 -11.66 11.48
C ILE A 304 -5.80 -11.64 12.39
N ALA A 305 -5.98 -11.94 13.68
CA ALA A 305 -4.88 -12.19 14.60
C ALA A 305 -4.56 -13.69 14.62
N LEU A 306 -3.33 -14.03 14.25
CA LEU A 306 -2.84 -15.40 14.23
C LEU A 306 -1.69 -15.57 15.22
N ASN A 307 -1.62 -16.74 15.86
CA ASN A 307 -0.42 -17.14 16.56
C ASN A 307 0.71 -17.32 15.53
N ALA A 308 1.77 -16.52 15.63
CA ALA A 308 2.85 -16.48 14.65
C ALA A 308 3.63 -17.80 14.51
N LYS A 309 3.67 -18.64 15.56
CA LYS A 309 4.34 -19.95 15.54
C LYS A 309 3.52 -21.03 14.85
N THR A 310 2.20 -21.00 14.96
CA THR A 310 1.32 -22.10 14.58
C THR A 310 0.34 -21.79 13.47
N GLY A 311 0.15 -20.51 13.12
CA GLY A 311 -0.88 -20.07 12.19
C GLY A 311 -2.32 -20.17 12.72
N LYS A 312 -2.52 -20.57 13.99
CA LYS A 312 -3.85 -20.69 14.58
C LYS A 312 -4.47 -19.32 14.79
N ARG A 313 -5.73 -19.15 14.35
CA ARG A 313 -6.50 -17.92 14.57
C ARG A 313 -6.78 -17.73 16.07
N LEU A 314 -6.50 -16.54 16.57
CA LEU A 314 -6.85 -16.10 17.93
C LEU A 314 -8.20 -15.35 17.89
N TRP A 315 -8.30 -14.35 17.05
CA TRP A 315 -9.52 -13.60 16.79
C TRP A 315 -9.52 -13.03 15.37
N HIS A 316 -10.63 -12.46 14.93
CA HIS A 316 -10.74 -11.72 13.67
C HIS A 316 -11.86 -10.71 13.76
N PHE A 317 -11.85 -9.73 12.88
CA PHE A 317 -12.94 -8.82 12.60
C PHE A 317 -13.08 -8.64 11.09
N GLN A 318 -14.30 -8.78 10.57
CA GLN A 318 -14.59 -8.56 9.15
C GLN A 318 -15.07 -7.12 8.95
N THR A 319 -14.35 -6.35 8.13
CA THR A 319 -14.65 -4.94 7.86
C THR A 319 -15.67 -4.73 6.76
N VAL A 320 -15.93 -5.76 5.95
CA VAL A 320 -16.96 -5.79 4.91
C VAL A 320 -17.50 -7.21 4.77
N HIS A 321 -18.80 -7.39 4.99
CA HIS A 321 -19.49 -8.66 4.76
C HIS A 321 -19.80 -8.82 3.27
N HIS A 322 -19.57 -10.02 2.74
CA HIS A 322 -19.88 -10.34 1.34
C HIS A 322 -19.46 -9.24 0.36
N ASP A 323 -18.17 -8.91 0.37
CA ASP A 323 -17.67 -7.78 -0.42
C ASP A 323 -17.89 -7.97 -1.93
N ILE A 324 -18.64 -7.04 -2.52
CA ILE A 324 -18.92 -6.92 -3.96
C ILE A 324 -18.59 -5.49 -4.46
N TRP A 325 -17.66 -4.82 -3.79
CA TRP A 325 -17.27 -3.42 -4.03
C TRP A 325 -15.77 -3.21 -4.13
N ASP A 326 -14.95 -4.28 -4.05
CA ASP A 326 -13.49 -4.20 -3.97
C ASP A 326 -13.04 -3.33 -2.78
N ARG A 327 -13.55 -3.62 -1.58
CA ARG A 327 -13.28 -2.87 -0.34
C ARG A 327 -12.24 -3.56 0.55
N ASP A 328 -11.11 -3.96 -0.04
CA ASP A 328 -9.95 -4.49 0.68
C ASP A 328 -9.59 -3.64 1.91
N ILE A 329 -8.98 -4.27 2.91
CA ILE A 329 -8.12 -3.54 3.86
C ILE A 329 -6.79 -3.29 3.14
N PRO A 330 -6.46 -2.04 2.74
CA PRO A 330 -5.43 -1.83 1.73
C PRO A 330 -4.00 -1.69 2.27
N ALA A 331 -3.83 -1.64 3.60
CA ALA A 331 -2.56 -1.32 4.25
C ALA A 331 -2.23 -2.30 5.38
N PRO A 332 -0.94 -2.46 5.75
CA PRO A 332 -0.57 -3.16 6.97
C PRO A 332 -1.21 -2.49 8.20
N PRO A 333 -1.59 -3.27 9.24
CA PRO A 333 -2.05 -2.70 10.50
C PRO A 333 -0.94 -1.94 11.23
N ASN A 334 -1.30 -0.94 12.02
CA ASN A 334 -0.38 -0.26 12.94
C ASN A 334 -0.60 -0.79 14.37
N LEU A 335 0.50 -1.06 15.11
CA LEU A 335 0.46 -1.47 16.51
C LEU A 335 0.95 -0.32 17.41
N PHE A 336 0.14 0.08 18.37
CA PHE A 336 0.42 1.21 19.27
C PHE A 336 -0.24 1.00 20.63
N THR A 337 -0.14 1.99 21.54
CA THR A 337 -0.79 1.93 22.84
C THR A 337 -1.62 3.21 23.03
N VAL A 338 -2.92 3.09 23.26
CA VAL A 338 -3.81 4.21 23.59
C VAL A 338 -4.02 4.34 25.09
N VAL A 339 -4.43 5.54 25.51
CA VAL A 339 -4.89 5.79 26.88
C VAL A 339 -6.38 6.15 26.81
N GLN A 340 -7.24 5.26 27.34
CA GLN A 340 -8.67 5.50 27.44
C GLN A 340 -9.09 5.29 28.90
N ASP A 341 -9.86 6.22 29.47
CA ASP A 341 -10.30 6.22 30.87
C ASP A 341 -9.13 5.99 31.87
N GLY A 342 -7.97 6.60 31.58
CA GLY A 342 -6.76 6.49 32.37
C GLY A 342 -6.02 5.15 32.26
N LYS A 343 -6.48 4.22 31.43
CA LYS A 343 -5.88 2.90 31.22
C LYS A 343 -5.10 2.86 29.90
N LYS A 344 -3.92 2.28 29.95
CA LYS A 344 -3.14 1.94 28.75
C LYS A 344 -3.69 0.66 28.14
N ILE A 345 -4.01 0.69 26.85
CA ILE A 345 -4.52 -0.44 26.08
C ILE A 345 -3.64 -0.59 24.86
N ASP A 346 -3.01 -1.75 24.73
CA ASP A 346 -2.28 -2.11 23.52
C ASP A 346 -3.25 -2.37 22.40
N ALA A 347 -3.13 -1.59 21.33
CA ALA A 347 -4.10 -1.50 20.26
C ALA A 347 -3.52 -1.90 18.90
N VAL A 348 -4.41 -2.26 18.00
CA VAL A 348 -4.14 -2.42 16.57
C VAL A 348 -5.18 -1.65 15.77
N SER A 349 -4.74 -0.91 14.75
CA SER A 349 -5.65 -0.26 13.81
C SER A 349 -5.49 -0.77 12.40
N VAL A 350 -6.59 -0.73 11.64
CA VAL A 350 -6.60 -0.91 10.19
C VAL A 350 -7.35 0.22 9.51
N LEU A 351 -6.82 0.64 8.37
CA LEU A 351 -7.47 1.61 7.48
C LEU A 351 -8.29 0.87 6.44
N SER A 352 -9.41 1.44 6.04
CA SER A 352 -10.26 0.85 5.00
C SER A 352 -10.30 1.69 3.73
N LYS A 353 -10.63 1.07 2.61
CA LYS A 353 -10.88 1.78 1.34
C LYS A 353 -12.07 2.74 1.44
N GLN A 354 -12.99 2.50 2.38
CA GLN A 354 -14.13 3.38 2.64
C GLN A 354 -13.75 4.69 3.34
N GLY A 355 -12.54 4.80 3.89
CA GLY A 355 -12.11 5.99 4.62
C GLY A 355 -12.34 5.91 6.13
N PHE A 356 -12.50 4.71 6.68
CA PHE A 356 -12.63 4.45 8.10
C PHE A 356 -11.33 3.92 8.71
N THR A 357 -11.13 4.22 9.99
CA THR A 357 -10.12 3.59 10.84
C THR A 357 -10.82 2.71 11.87
N PHE A 358 -10.57 1.40 11.84
CA PHE A 358 -11.03 0.48 12.87
C PHE A 358 -9.91 0.27 13.89
N VAL A 359 -10.22 0.31 15.18
CA VAL A 359 -9.25 0.19 16.28
C VAL A 359 -9.71 -0.85 17.27
N PHE A 360 -8.84 -1.79 17.59
CA PHE A 360 -9.12 -2.91 18.46
C PHE A 360 -8.06 -3.04 19.56
N ASP A 361 -8.48 -3.53 20.73
CA ASP A 361 -7.57 -4.16 21.68
C ASP A 361 -6.88 -5.31 20.96
N ARG A 362 -5.56 -5.27 20.82
CA ARG A 362 -4.83 -6.20 19.96
C ARG A 362 -4.75 -7.63 20.51
N VAL A 363 -5.00 -7.81 21.81
CA VAL A 363 -4.99 -9.14 22.45
C VAL A 363 -6.35 -9.82 22.27
N THR A 364 -7.43 -9.09 22.51
CA THR A 364 -8.79 -9.64 22.59
C THR A 364 -9.60 -9.49 21.31
N GLY A 365 -9.22 -8.55 20.43
CA GLY A 365 -10.00 -8.17 19.25
C GLY A 365 -11.24 -7.32 19.57
N LYS A 366 -11.40 -6.87 20.82
CA LYS A 366 -12.53 -6.00 21.20
C LYS A 366 -12.37 -4.62 20.56
N PRO A 367 -13.39 -4.08 19.87
CA PRO A 367 -13.35 -2.73 19.35
C PRO A 367 -13.18 -1.70 20.48
N LEU A 368 -12.29 -0.71 20.28
CA LEU A 368 -12.06 0.39 21.22
C LEU A 368 -13.00 1.58 20.98
N PHE A 369 -13.61 1.64 19.81
CA PHE A 369 -14.70 2.55 19.48
C PHE A 369 -15.91 1.71 19.06
N PRO A 370 -17.15 2.13 19.38
CA PRO A 370 -18.34 1.38 19.01
C PRO A 370 -18.44 1.19 17.50
N ILE A 371 -18.92 0.03 17.06
CA ILE A 371 -19.19 -0.30 15.66
C ILE A 371 -20.65 -0.69 15.55
N GLU A 372 -21.37 -0.10 14.60
CA GLU A 372 -22.79 -0.38 14.33
C GLU A 372 -22.95 -1.17 13.03
N GLU A 373 -23.75 -2.20 13.07
CA GLU A 373 -24.27 -2.86 11.87
C GLU A 373 -25.40 -2.02 11.28
N ARG A 374 -25.17 -1.41 10.11
CA ARG A 374 -26.17 -0.56 9.44
C ARG A 374 -26.70 -1.23 8.19
N PRO A 375 -28.03 -1.17 7.96
CA PRO A 375 -28.63 -1.66 6.73
C PRO A 375 -28.03 -1.01 5.50
N VAL A 376 -27.80 -1.81 4.45
CA VAL A 376 -27.28 -1.37 3.16
C VAL A 376 -28.21 -1.82 2.01
N PRO A 377 -28.14 -1.18 0.83
CA PRO A 377 -29.03 -1.53 -0.27
C PRO A 377 -28.87 -2.99 -0.72
N ALA A 378 -30.00 -3.66 -0.96
CA ALA A 378 -30.02 -4.97 -1.58
C ALA A 378 -29.59 -4.91 -3.06
N SER A 379 -28.98 -5.98 -3.56
CA SER A 379 -28.64 -6.08 -4.97
C SER A 379 -29.87 -6.37 -5.83
N THR A 380 -29.98 -5.69 -6.97
CA THR A 380 -30.97 -5.99 -8.01
C THR A 380 -30.42 -6.88 -9.12
N THR A 381 -29.14 -7.24 -9.05
CA THR A 381 -28.47 -8.08 -10.05
C THR A 381 -28.88 -9.54 -9.87
N PRO A 382 -29.39 -10.21 -10.93
CA PRO A 382 -29.82 -11.59 -10.84
C PRO A 382 -28.74 -12.52 -10.27
N GLY A 383 -29.12 -13.35 -9.29
CA GLY A 383 -28.25 -14.30 -8.61
C GLY A 383 -27.42 -13.72 -7.47
N GLU A 384 -27.26 -12.40 -7.39
CA GLU A 384 -26.53 -11.72 -6.29
C GLU A 384 -27.38 -11.63 -5.02
N GLN A 385 -26.73 -11.80 -3.88
CA GLN A 385 -27.33 -11.64 -2.57
C GLN A 385 -26.35 -10.84 -1.68
N ALA A 386 -26.43 -9.50 -1.77
CA ALA A 386 -25.64 -8.62 -0.93
C ALA A 386 -25.94 -8.87 0.56
N ALA A 387 -24.97 -8.64 1.43
CA ALA A 387 -25.18 -8.65 2.87
C ALA A 387 -26.24 -7.59 3.26
N ALA A 388 -27.07 -7.90 4.25
CA ALA A 388 -28.14 -7.01 4.69
C ALA A 388 -27.63 -5.78 5.44
N THR A 389 -26.51 -5.92 6.14
CA THR A 389 -25.85 -4.87 6.93
C THR A 389 -24.36 -4.84 6.65
N GLN A 390 -23.73 -3.72 7.02
CA GLN A 390 -22.28 -3.55 7.00
C GLN A 390 -21.83 -2.86 8.30
N PRO A 391 -20.58 -3.11 8.77
CA PRO A 391 -20.05 -2.51 9.98
C PRO A 391 -19.59 -1.06 9.74
N PHE A 392 -20.12 -0.11 10.52
CA PHE A 392 -19.74 1.30 10.51
C PHE A 392 -19.15 1.68 11.88
N PRO A 393 -17.85 2.06 11.96
CA PRO A 393 -17.28 2.55 13.20
C PRO A 393 -17.83 3.94 13.53
N LEU A 394 -18.21 4.18 14.80
CA LEU A 394 -18.62 5.48 15.30
C LEU A 394 -17.44 6.39 15.67
N GLY A 395 -16.28 5.85 15.69
CA GLY A 395 -15.00 6.48 15.88
C GLY A 395 -13.86 5.50 15.51
N PRO A 396 -12.68 6.03 15.20
CA PRO A 396 -12.29 7.43 14.93
C PRO A 396 -13.09 8.10 13.81
N GLU A 397 -13.07 9.45 13.77
CA GLU A 397 -13.72 10.20 12.69
C GLU A 397 -13.23 9.72 11.31
N PRO A 398 -14.13 9.60 10.30
CA PRO A 398 -13.71 9.25 8.94
C PRO A 398 -12.66 10.23 8.41
N PHE A 399 -11.63 9.70 7.74
CA PHE A 399 -10.58 10.52 7.16
C PHE A 399 -10.87 10.96 5.70
N THR A 400 -11.99 10.48 5.12
CA THR A 400 -12.51 10.91 3.82
C THR A 400 -13.97 11.31 3.93
N ARG A 401 -14.46 12.08 2.95
CA ARG A 401 -15.90 12.31 2.76
C ARG A 401 -16.58 10.97 2.44
N GLN A 402 -17.84 10.81 2.87
CA GLN A 402 -18.58 9.55 2.80
C GLN A 402 -19.75 9.58 1.81
N SER A 403 -20.04 10.73 1.22
CA SER A 403 -21.13 10.91 0.26
C SER A 403 -20.69 11.83 -0.88
N PHE A 404 -21.35 11.69 -2.03
CA PHE A 404 -21.14 12.53 -3.20
C PHE A 404 -22.49 12.89 -3.82
N THR A 405 -22.74 14.18 -3.93
CA THR A 405 -23.98 14.77 -4.47
C THR A 405 -23.66 15.82 -5.52
N SER A 406 -24.66 16.39 -6.17
CA SER A 406 -24.46 17.50 -7.10
C SER A 406 -23.82 18.75 -6.48
N LYS A 407 -23.90 18.92 -5.15
CA LYS A 407 -23.23 19.98 -4.40
C LYS A 407 -21.72 19.77 -4.28
N ASP A 408 -21.29 18.53 -4.40
CA ASP A 408 -19.88 18.14 -4.30
C ASP A 408 -19.16 18.18 -5.66
N ILE A 409 -19.86 18.61 -6.73
CA ILE A 409 -19.26 18.80 -8.05
C ILE A 409 -18.44 20.08 -8.06
N ASN A 410 -17.24 19.98 -8.58
CA ASN A 410 -16.26 21.03 -8.74
C ASN A 410 -16.83 22.29 -9.43
N ASP A 411 -16.70 23.47 -8.80
CA ASP A 411 -17.30 24.73 -9.27
C ASP A 411 -16.57 25.36 -10.46
N PHE A 412 -15.32 25.02 -10.70
CA PHE A 412 -14.52 25.59 -11.78
C PHE A 412 -14.45 24.68 -13.03
N THR A 413 -15.20 23.57 -13.06
CA THR A 413 -15.29 22.72 -14.24
C THR A 413 -16.19 23.35 -15.33
N ALA A 414 -15.73 23.32 -16.58
CA ALA A 414 -16.47 23.91 -17.69
C ALA A 414 -17.71 23.09 -18.11
N ASP A 415 -17.70 21.78 -17.82
CA ASP A 415 -18.76 20.82 -18.19
C ASP A 415 -19.67 20.44 -17.02
N ARG A 416 -19.80 21.32 -16.02
CA ARG A 416 -20.54 21.09 -14.77
C ARG A 416 -22.00 20.65 -15.01
N ALA A 417 -22.70 21.24 -15.99
CA ALA A 417 -24.08 20.90 -16.29
C ALA A 417 -24.21 19.45 -16.82
N GLU A 418 -23.29 19.03 -17.69
CA GLU A 418 -23.24 17.65 -18.21
C GLU A 418 -22.95 16.65 -17.11
N ILE A 419 -22.00 16.97 -16.20
CA ILE A 419 -21.66 16.15 -15.04
C ILE A 419 -22.86 15.98 -14.10
N ILE A 420 -23.62 17.05 -13.85
CA ILE A 420 -24.87 16.97 -13.05
C ILE A 420 -25.90 16.06 -13.72
N ASP A 421 -26.09 16.17 -15.02
CA ASP A 421 -27.01 15.31 -15.78
C ASP A 421 -26.58 13.84 -15.77
N GLU A 422 -25.29 13.58 -15.90
CA GLU A 422 -24.74 12.24 -15.77
C GLU A 422 -24.91 11.66 -14.34
N LEU A 423 -24.67 12.49 -13.31
CA LEU A 423 -24.84 12.09 -11.92
C LEU A 423 -26.31 11.72 -11.61
N ALA A 424 -27.26 12.50 -12.15
CA ALA A 424 -28.69 12.24 -11.96
C ALA A 424 -29.14 10.89 -12.54
N LYS A 425 -28.40 10.35 -13.53
CA LYS A 425 -28.65 9.05 -14.17
C LYS A 425 -27.92 7.89 -13.49
N ALA A 426 -27.05 8.17 -12.51
CA ALA A 426 -26.27 7.14 -11.82
C ALA A 426 -26.90 6.70 -10.49
N ASN A 427 -26.63 5.47 -10.07
CA ASN A 427 -26.89 5.03 -8.71
C ASN A 427 -25.83 5.65 -7.79
N THR A 428 -26.24 6.49 -6.84
CA THR A 428 -25.36 7.22 -5.94
C THR A 428 -26.06 7.59 -4.63
N GLY A 429 -25.34 8.20 -3.69
CA GLY A 429 -25.89 8.82 -2.47
C GLY A 429 -25.90 7.93 -1.23
N GLN A 430 -25.58 6.65 -1.35
CA GLN A 430 -25.44 5.71 -0.21
C GLN A 430 -24.12 4.95 -0.29
N ALA A 431 -23.57 4.58 0.87
CA ALA A 431 -22.49 3.64 0.94
C ALA A 431 -22.97 2.22 0.55
N PHE A 432 -22.07 1.41 -0.01
CA PHE A 432 -22.33 0.02 -0.34
C PHE A 432 -23.52 -0.24 -1.31
N ILE A 433 -23.74 0.65 -2.29
CA ILE A 433 -24.68 0.38 -3.38
C ILE A 433 -24.08 -0.74 -4.26
N PRO A 434 -24.75 -1.91 -4.42
CA PRO A 434 -24.26 -2.97 -5.29
C PRO A 434 -24.21 -2.53 -6.76
N LEU A 435 -23.22 -3.03 -7.50
CA LEU A 435 -23.19 -2.84 -8.94
C LEU A 435 -24.38 -3.52 -9.62
N GLY A 436 -24.94 -2.81 -10.60
CA GLY A 436 -25.96 -3.30 -11.51
C GLY A 436 -25.62 -2.92 -12.94
N ARG A 437 -26.58 -3.05 -13.85
CA ARG A 437 -26.43 -2.61 -15.25
C ARG A 437 -26.39 -1.09 -15.39
N GLN A 438 -27.05 -0.37 -14.48
CA GLN A 438 -26.98 1.08 -14.38
C GLN A 438 -25.60 1.49 -13.79
N ARG A 439 -25.04 2.60 -14.30
CA ARG A 439 -23.81 3.19 -13.76
C ARG A 439 -23.97 3.41 -12.25
N THR A 440 -23.08 2.86 -11.47
CA THR A 440 -23.00 3.05 -10.00
C THR A 440 -21.78 3.87 -9.67
N LEU A 441 -21.96 4.89 -8.83
CA LEU A 441 -20.89 5.78 -8.37
C LEU A 441 -20.41 5.35 -6.98
N PHE A 442 -19.11 5.14 -6.86
CA PHE A 442 -18.41 4.88 -5.60
C PHE A 442 -17.70 6.15 -5.12
N PHE A 443 -17.91 6.50 -3.84
CA PHE A 443 -17.20 7.59 -3.20
C PHE A 443 -16.98 7.30 -1.71
N PRO A 444 -15.70 7.29 -1.21
CA PRO A 444 -14.49 7.29 -2.04
C PRO A 444 -14.50 6.13 -3.05
N GLY A 445 -13.74 6.28 -4.13
CA GLY A 445 -13.70 5.32 -5.22
C GLY A 445 -13.18 3.93 -4.81
N THR A 446 -13.20 2.97 -5.72
CA THR A 446 -12.72 1.59 -5.51
C THR A 446 -11.20 1.53 -5.23
N ASP A 447 -10.44 2.49 -5.76
CA ASP A 447 -9.03 2.70 -5.38
C ASP A 447 -8.87 2.99 -3.88
N GLY A 448 -9.95 3.43 -3.23
CA GLY A 448 -10.07 3.67 -1.82
C GLY A 448 -9.60 5.04 -1.34
N GLY A 449 -10.04 5.41 -0.15
CA GLY A 449 -9.52 6.52 0.64
C GLY A 449 -8.09 6.22 1.06
N ALA A 450 -7.86 5.11 1.76
CA ALA A 450 -6.51 4.65 2.09
C ALA A 450 -5.91 3.75 1.00
N GLN A 451 -4.58 3.65 1.02
CA GLN A 451 -3.79 2.85 0.09
C GLN A 451 -2.66 2.09 0.80
N TRP A 452 -1.97 1.21 0.07
CA TRP A 452 -0.92 0.31 0.56
C TRP A 452 0.24 1.00 1.29
N GLY A 453 0.45 2.29 1.07
CA GLY A 453 1.44 3.07 1.81
C GLY A 453 1.12 3.20 3.30
N GLY A 454 -0.14 3.00 3.69
CA GLY A 454 -0.56 3.02 5.08
C GLY A 454 -0.44 4.38 5.76
N ALA A 455 -0.42 4.36 7.07
CA ALA A 455 -0.31 5.54 7.92
C ALA A 455 0.91 5.47 8.84
N ALA A 456 1.39 6.63 9.30
CA ALA A 456 2.34 6.69 10.40
C ALA A 456 1.60 6.89 11.73
N VAL A 457 2.14 6.33 12.81
CA VAL A 457 1.64 6.54 14.18
C VAL A 457 2.80 6.98 15.05
N ASP A 458 2.63 8.10 15.76
CA ASP A 458 3.66 8.61 16.66
C ASP A 458 3.53 8.08 18.10
N GLU A 459 4.48 8.46 18.94
CA GLU A 459 4.56 8.07 20.35
C GLU A 459 3.39 8.58 21.23
N GLN A 460 2.58 9.51 20.71
CA GLN A 460 1.37 10.02 21.36
C GLN A 460 0.10 9.33 20.85
N SER A 461 0.26 8.32 19.97
CA SER A 461 -0.85 7.62 19.30
C SER A 461 -1.69 8.53 18.40
N ILE A 462 -1.03 9.49 17.76
CA ILE A 462 -1.61 10.25 16.66
C ILE A 462 -1.31 9.49 15.37
N ILE A 463 -2.36 9.19 14.62
CA ILE A 463 -2.24 8.54 13.30
C ILE A 463 -2.32 9.59 12.19
N TYR A 464 -1.40 9.49 11.21
CA TYR A 464 -1.29 10.39 10.07
C TYR A 464 -1.58 9.63 8.79
N ILE A 465 -2.71 9.93 8.16
CA ILE A 465 -3.31 9.14 7.07
C ILE A 465 -3.30 9.97 5.78
N PRO A 466 -2.53 9.60 4.75
CA PRO A 466 -2.71 10.11 3.41
C PRO A 466 -3.94 9.45 2.77
N ALA A 467 -4.80 10.25 2.17
CA ALA A 467 -6.02 9.77 1.54
C ALA A 467 -6.28 10.46 0.21
N LYS A 468 -7.15 9.86 -0.60
CA LYS A 468 -7.64 10.42 -1.85
C LYS A 468 -9.16 10.28 -1.95
N GLU A 469 -9.78 11.25 -2.60
CA GLU A 469 -11.23 11.40 -2.66
C GLU A 469 -11.72 11.60 -4.10
N ASN A 470 -11.40 10.62 -4.98
CA ASN A 470 -11.87 10.65 -6.35
C ASN A 470 -13.10 9.77 -6.51
N PRO A 471 -14.18 10.28 -7.14
CA PRO A 471 -15.31 9.44 -7.50
C PRO A 471 -14.92 8.48 -8.63
N VAL A 472 -15.41 7.24 -8.51
CA VAL A 472 -15.21 6.17 -9.49
C VAL A 472 -16.57 5.60 -9.86
N TYR A 473 -16.80 5.35 -11.14
CA TYR A 473 -18.01 4.68 -11.57
C TYR A 473 -17.71 3.34 -12.26
N SER A 474 -18.66 2.43 -12.13
CA SER A 474 -18.65 1.15 -12.83
C SER A 474 -20.09 0.66 -13.06
N SER A 475 -20.24 -0.37 -13.89
CA SER A 475 -21.49 -1.11 -14.09
C SER A 475 -21.18 -2.56 -14.45
N LEU A 476 -22.19 -3.43 -14.35
CA LEU A 476 -22.09 -4.80 -14.78
C LEU A 476 -22.63 -4.96 -16.22
N LEU A 477 -21.91 -5.73 -17.00
CA LEU A 477 -22.33 -6.21 -18.33
C LEU A 477 -22.41 -7.72 -18.29
N ASP A 478 -23.29 -8.29 -19.13
CA ASP A 478 -23.34 -9.74 -19.30
C ASP A 478 -21.99 -10.27 -19.81
N ALA A 479 -21.47 -11.28 -19.15
CA ALA A 479 -20.36 -12.06 -19.70
C ALA A 479 -20.91 -12.96 -20.85
N PRO A 480 -20.12 -13.21 -21.88
CA PRO A 480 -20.54 -14.17 -22.92
C PRO A 480 -20.88 -15.53 -22.27
N PRO A 481 -21.97 -16.20 -22.67
CA PRO A 481 -22.33 -17.49 -22.12
C PRO A 481 -21.19 -18.50 -22.28
N ALA A 482 -20.90 -19.24 -21.20
CA ALA A 482 -19.91 -20.32 -21.22
C ALA A 482 -20.31 -21.52 -22.05
N GLU A 483 -21.58 -21.62 -22.46
CA GLU A 483 -22.20 -22.83 -23.05
C GLU A 483 -22.20 -22.89 -24.56
N ASP A 484 -21.85 -21.82 -25.27
CA ASP A 484 -21.71 -21.91 -26.71
C ASP A 484 -20.37 -22.55 -27.12
N SER A 485 -20.20 -23.83 -26.75
CA SER A 485 -19.06 -24.66 -27.19
C SER A 485 -19.00 -24.87 -28.73
N LYS A 486 -19.93 -24.32 -29.47
CA LYS A 486 -19.96 -24.23 -30.95
C LYS A 486 -19.66 -22.82 -31.46
N ALA A 487 -19.64 -21.78 -30.58
CA ALA A 487 -19.36 -20.43 -31.01
C ALA A 487 -17.88 -20.25 -31.32
N LEU A 488 -17.58 -19.61 -32.43
CA LEU A 488 -16.23 -19.16 -32.77
C LEU A 488 -15.86 -18.05 -31.81
N LYS A 489 -14.79 -18.22 -31.03
CA LYS A 489 -14.23 -17.13 -30.24
C LYS A 489 -13.40 -16.23 -31.14
N THR A 490 -13.76 -14.95 -31.21
CA THR A 490 -12.94 -13.93 -31.88
C THR A 490 -11.90 -13.34 -30.92
N GLY A 491 -10.80 -12.81 -31.47
CA GLY A 491 -9.82 -12.07 -30.69
C GLY A 491 -10.46 -10.93 -29.91
N LYS A 492 -11.50 -10.26 -30.45
CA LYS A 492 -12.27 -9.22 -29.71
C LYS A 492 -13.01 -9.80 -28.51
N GLN A 493 -13.64 -10.94 -28.62
CA GLN A 493 -14.34 -11.56 -27.48
C GLN A 493 -13.38 -11.97 -26.36
N ILE A 494 -12.21 -12.51 -26.72
CA ILE A 494 -11.15 -12.84 -25.75
C ILE A 494 -10.64 -11.56 -25.08
N TYR A 495 -10.37 -10.51 -25.87
CA TYR A 495 -9.99 -9.20 -25.34
C TYR A 495 -11.01 -8.66 -24.33
N LEU A 496 -12.29 -8.64 -24.67
CA LEU A 496 -13.35 -8.16 -23.79
C LEU A 496 -13.47 -8.99 -22.51
N SER A 497 -13.16 -10.28 -22.57
CA SER A 497 -13.23 -11.17 -21.40
C SER A 497 -12.08 -10.98 -20.42
N TYR A 498 -10.87 -10.65 -20.89
CA TYR A 498 -9.65 -10.63 -20.07
C TYR A 498 -8.97 -9.26 -19.97
N CYS A 499 -9.18 -8.39 -20.94
CA CYS A 499 -8.44 -7.12 -21.03
C CYS A 499 -9.34 -5.90 -20.89
N GLY A 500 -10.60 -6.00 -21.40
CA GLY A 500 -11.52 -4.87 -21.54
C GLY A 500 -11.85 -4.17 -20.22
N ALA A 501 -11.91 -4.90 -19.10
CA ALA A 501 -12.17 -4.34 -17.79
C ALA A 501 -11.13 -3.27 -17.35
N CYS A 502 -9.87 -3.45 -17.73
CA CYS A 502 -8.81 -2.51 -17.43
C CYS A 502 -8.52 -1.56 -18.60
N HIS A 503 -8.47 -2.08 -19.82
CA HIS A 503 -8.01 -1.33 -20.98
C HIS A 503 -9.14 -0.68 -21.81
N GLY A 504 -10.38 -0.75 -21.32
CA GLY A 504 -11.56 -0.20 -21.99
C GLY A 504 -12.11 -1.11 -23.10
N GLU A 505 -13.41 -1.02 -23.41
CA GLU A 505 -14.08 -1.87 -24.40
C GLU A 505 -13.52 -1.66 -25.80
N ASN A 506 -13.16 -0.43 -26.16
CA ASN A 506 -12.59 -0.03 -27.43
C ASN A 506 -11.08 0.15 -27.37
N ARG A 507 -10.40 -0.40 -26.38
CA ARG A 507 -8.94 -0.30 -26.16
C ARG A 507 -8.45 1.12 -25.85
N GLU A 508 -9.34 1.99 -25.34
CA GLU A 508 -9.04 3.38 -25.02
C GLU A 508 -8.18 3.55 -23.74
N GLY A 509 -8.15 2.55 -22.86
CA GLY A 509 -7.58 2.67 -21.52
C GLY A 509 -8.43 3.52 -20.62
N ASN A 510 -7.88 3.97 -19.50
CA ASN A 510 -8.54 4.94 -18.64
C ASN A 510 -7.90 6.33 -18.74
N HIS A 511 -8.66 7.34 -18.36
CA HIS A 511 -8.28 8.75 -18.53
C HIS A 511 -6.99 9.11 -17.80
N ASP A 512 -6.74 8.57 -16.61
CA ASP A 512 -5.55 8.85 -15.79
C ASP A 512 -4.30 8.05 -16.22
N GLY A 513 -4.42 7.16 -17.21
CA GLY A 513 -3.34 6.34 -17.73
C GLY A 513 -2.86 5.24 -16.79
N THR A 514 -3.58 4.97 -15.68
CA THR A 514 -3.30 3.81 -14.80
C THR A 514 -3.41 2.52 -15.61
N TYR A 515 -4.41 2.46 -16.51
CA TYR A 515 -4.59 1.39 -17.50
C TYR A 515 -4.37 2.00 -18.89
N PRO A 516 -3.27 1.70 -19.57
CA PRO A 516 -2.94 2.35 -20.83
C PRO A 516 -3.90 1.97 -21.95
N GLY A 517 -4.16 2.90 -22.86
CA GLY A 517 -4.85 2.62 -24.12
C GLY A 517 -4.02 1.70 -25.02
N LEU A 518 -4.70 0.76 -25.70
CA LEU A 518 -4.10 -0.23 -26.59
C LEU A 518 -4.44 0.00 -28.06
N GLN A 519 -5.08 1.13 -28.42
CA GLN A 519 -5.49 1.43 -29.79
C GLN A 519 -4.32 1.52 -30.77
N ASN A 520 -3.17 2.07 -30.31
CA ASN A 520 -1.97 2.22 -31.11
C ASN A 520 -0.82 1.32 -30.62
N ILE A 521 -1.14 0.10 -30.22
CA ILE A 521 -0.16 -0.79 -29.59
C ILE A 521 0.97 -1.19 -30.55
N ALA A 522 0.69 -1.34 -31.85
CA ALA A 522 1.66 -1.68 -32.90
C ALA A 522 2.78 -0.62 -33.04
N GLY A 523 2.52 0.65 -32.71
CA GLY A 523 3.55 1.69 -32.69
C GLY A 523 4.49 1.62 -31.48
N LYS A 524 4.16 0.82 -30.47
CA LYS A 524 4.92 0.72 -29.23
C LYS A 524 5.61 -0.64 -29.03
N TYR A 525 5.04 -1.71 -29.56
CA TYR A 525 5.49 -3.09 -29.37
C TYR A 525 5.28 -3.89 -30.66
N ASP A 526 6.12 -4.88 -30.90
CA ASP A 526 5.88 -5.95 -31.84
C ASP A 526 4.98 -7.04 -31.23
N GLU A 527 4.50 -7.97 -32.05
CA GLU A 527 3.63 -9.05 -31.60
C GLU A 527 4.30 -9.95 -30.55
N ALA A 528 5.60 -10.20 -30.68
CA ALA A 528 6.35 -11.02 -29.74
C ALA A 528 6.43 -10.35 -28.35
N GLY A 529 6.66 -9.04 -28.31
CA GLY A 529 6.67 -8.26 -27.08
C GLY A 529 5.29 -8.23 -26.39
N ILE A 530 4.19 -8.09 -27.15
CA ILE A 530 2.84 -8.14 -26.58
C ILE A 530 2.49 -9.54 -26.07
N ARG A 531 2.83 -10.60 -26.81
CA ARG A 531 2.67 -11.99 -26.34
C ARG A 531 3.35 -12.20 -24.99
N GLN A 532 4.58 -11.71 -24.86
CA GLN A 532 5.34 -11.83 -23.63
C GLN A 532 4.73 -11.06 -22.47
N ILE A 533 4.25 -9.81 -22.71
CA ILE A 533 3.56 -9.01 -21.69
C ILE A 533 2.29 -9.73 -21.22
N ILE A 534 1.49 -10.27 -22.12
CA ILE A 534 0.27 -11.01 -21.77
C ILE A 534 0.61 -12.28 -20.98
N ALA A 535 1.61 -13.04 -21.42
CA ALA A 535 1.98 -14.31 -20.78
C ALA A 535 2.68 -14.15 -19.42
N LYS A 536 3.45 -13.08 -19.22
CA LYS A 536 4.24 -12.87 -18.00
C LYS A 536 3.68 -11.80 -17.06
N GLY A 537 2.76 -10.98 -17.54
CA GLY A 537 2.32 -9.77 -16.84
C GLY A 537 3.35 -8.64 -16.89
N ARG A 538 2.96 -7.45 -16.46
CA ARG A 538 3.87 -6.30 -16.37
C ARG A 538 3.34 -5.25 -15.39
N GLY A 539 4.14 -4.88 -14.40
CA GLY A 539 3.75 -3.89 -13.40
C GLY A 539 2.51 -4.35 -12.61
N MET A 540 1.39 -3.65 -12.79
CA MET A 540 0.10 -4.03 -12.21
C MET A 540 -0.70 -5.02 -13.06
N MET A 541 -0.37 -5.17 -14.34
CA MET A 541 -1.04 -6.11 -15.23
C MET A 541 -0.65 -7.54 -14.83
N PRO A 542 -1.62 -8.41 -14.47
CA PRO A 542 -1.34 -9.81 -14.17
C PRO A 542 -0.91 -10.57 -15.42
N ALA A 543 -0.17 -11.66 -15.22
CA ALA A 543 0.04 -12.65 -16.26
C ALA A 543 -1.28 -13.37 -16.57
N LEU A 544 -1.61 -13.52 -17.85
CA LEU A 544 -2.81 -14.25 -18.30
C LEU A 544 -2.43 -15.66 -18.77
N THR A 545 -1.91 -16.45 -17.83
CA THR A 545 -1.39 -17.82 -18.09
C THR A 545 -2.48 -18.81 -18.46
N GLN A 546 -3.75 -18.49 -18.17
CA GLN A 546 -4.92 -19.29 -18.55
C GLN A 546 -5.27 -19.22 -20.04
N LEU A 547 -4.74 -18.25 -20.80
CA LEU A 547 -4.94 -18.18 -22.24
C LEU A 547 -4.14 -19.29 -22.94
N LYS A 548 -4.85 -20.16 -23.67
CA LYS A 548 -4.23 -21.16 -24.53
C LYS A 548 -3.51 -20.46 -25.69
N GLU A 549 -2.51 -21.10 -26.28
CA GLU A 549 -1.67 -20.51 -27.33
C GLU A 549 -2.51 -19.94 -28.51
N ALA A 550 -3.58 -20.64 -28.90
CA ALA A 550 -4.48 -20.15 -29.92
C ALA A 550 -5.28 -18.90 -29.49
N GLU A 551 -5.72 -18.84 -28.22
CA GLU A 551 -6.43 -17.68 -27.66
C GLU A 551 -5.48 -16.49 -27.49
N LEU A 552 -4.25 -16.74 -27.03
CA LEU A 552 -3.20 -15.72 -26.97
C LEU A 552 -2.90 -15.16 -28.37
N LYS A 553 -2.78 -16.03 -29.38
CA LYS A 553 -2.61 -15.58 -30.77
C LYS A 553 -3.78 -14.71 -31.22
N ALA A 554 -5.01 -15.13 -30.97
CA ALA A 554 -6.20 -14.42 -31.43
C ALA A 554 -6.35 -13.04 -30.80
N VAL A 555 -6.08 -12.90 -29.48
CA VAL A 555 -6.13 -11.58 -28.82
C VAL A 555 -5.00 -10.67 -29.31
N VAL A 556 -3.80 -11.20 -29.55
CA VAL A 556 -2.70 -10.44 -30.16
C VAL A 556 -3.08 -9.98 -31.56
N ASP A 557 -3.59 -10.87 -32.40
CA ASP A 557 -4.09 -10.52 -33.74
C ASP A 557 -5.12 -9.36 -33.67
N TYR A 558 -6.09 -9.43 -32.77
CA TYR A 558 -7.07 -8.35 -32.55
C TYR A 558 -6.43 -7.03 -32.12
N LEU A 559 -5.45 -7.06 -31.24
CA LEU A 559 -4.71 -5.86 -30.81
C LEU A 559 -3.96 -5.21 -31.98
N PHE A 560 -3.49 -6.00 -32.93
CA PHE A 560 -2.80 -5.54 -34.15
C PHE A 560 -3.74 -5.32 -35.35
N GLY A 561 -5.07 -5.31 -35.13
CA GLY A 561 -6.08 -5.03 -36.16
C GLY A 561 -6.33 -6.19 -37.12
N LYS A 562 -5.91 -7.43 -36.80
CA LYS A 562 -6.12 -8.63 -37.55
C LYS A 562 -7.37 -9.36 -37.05
N ASN A 563 -8.21 -9.89 -37.93
CA ASN A 563 -9.36 -10.71 -37.56
C ASN A 563 -8.93 -12.18 -37.46
N SER A 564 -9.08 -12.77 -36.27
CA SER A 564 -8.89 -14.20 -36.07
C SER A 564 -10.07 -14.80 -35.30
N THR A 565 -10.49 -15.99 -35.72
CA THR A 565 -11.58 -16.75 -35.11
C THR A 565 -11.08 -18.14 -34.74
N LEU A 566 -11.48 -18.63 -33.57
CA LEU A 566 -11.06 -19.92 -33.02
C LEU A 566 -12.28 -20.83 -32.84
N LYS A 567 -12.13 -22.11 -33.19
CA LYS A 567 -13.08 -23.14 -32.75
C LYS A 567 -12.86 -23.38 -31.24
N ALA A 568 -13.95 -23.30 -30.47
CA ALA A 568 -13.87 -23.57 -29.05
C ALA A 568 -13.42 -25.03 -28.77
N PRO A 569 -12.49 -25.26 -27.83
CA PRO A 569 -12.16 -26.63 -27.42
C PRO A 569 -13.32 -27.28 -26.68
N LYS A 570 -13.54 -28.58 -26.92
CA LYS A 570 -14.54 -29.35 -26.18
C LYS A 570 -14.04 -29.55 -24.73
N GLY A 571 -14.85 -29.19 -23.74
CA GLY A 571 -14.89 -29.95 -22.49
C GLY A 571 -14.34 -29.33 -21.19
N GLU A 572 -14.08 -28.05 -21.02
CA GLU A 572 -13.81 -27.50 -19.68
C GLU A 572 -14.83 -26.43 -19.27
N LYS A 573 -15.66 -26.72 -18.26
CA LYS A 573 -16.46 -25.72 -17.56
C LYS A 573 -15.52 -24.91 -16.69
N LEU A 574 -15.07 -23.74 -17.18
CA LEU A 574 -14.52 -22.71 -16.32
C LEU A 574 -15.61 -22.21 -15.38
N SER A 575 -15.26 -21.90 -14.13
CA SER A 575 -16.15 -21.19 -13.21
C SER A 575 -16.50 -19.84 -13.84
N THR A 576 -17.67 -19.74 -14.46
CA THR A 576 -18.07 -18.55 -15.18
C THR A 576 -18.97 -17.73 -14.30
N VAL A 577 -18.44 -16.58 -13.86
CA VAL A 577 -19.27 -15.49 -13.35
C VAL A 577 -20.06 -14.94 -14.55
N PRO A 578 -21.41 -14.82 -14.46
CA PRO A 578 -22.23 -14.39 -15.60
C PRO A 578 -22.09 -12.92 -15.97
N TYR A 579 -21.28 -12.18 -15.23
CA TYR A 579 -21.06 -10.75 -15.40
C TYR A 579 -19.57 -10.41 -15.51
N LYS A 580 -19.29 -9.28 -16.18
CA LYS A 580 -18.04 -8.53 -16.16
C LYS A 580 -18.34 -7.08 -15.77
N HIS A 581 -17.39 -6.39 -15.17
CA HIS A 581 -17.55 -4.97 -14.90
C HIS A 581 -16.94 -4.10 -16.02
N THR A 582 -17.38 -2.84 -16.11
CA THR A 582 -16.93 -1.89 -17.12
C THR A 582 -15.59 -1.23 -16.81
N GLY A 583 -14.93 -1.62 -15.72
CA GLY A 583 -13.62 -1.11 -15.30
C GLY A 583 -13.70 -0.16 -14.10
N TYR A 584 -12.52 0.30 -13.68
CA TYR A 584 -12.30 1.25 -12.58
C TYR A 584 -12.23 2.66 -13.16
N ASN A 585 -13.40 3.25 -13.47
CA ASN A 585 -13.46 4.51 -14.20
C ASN A 585 -13.48 5.68 -13.24
N ARG A 586 -12.32 6.31 -13.01
CA ARG A 586 -12.26 7.57 -12.28
C ARG A 586 -12.96 8.67 -13.07
N TRP A 587 -13.75 9.45 -12.39
CA TRP A 587 -14.55 10.46 -13.05
C TRP A 587 -13.83 11.82 -13.06
N TYR A 588 -13.39 12.20 -14.26
CA TYR A 588 -12.69 13.47 -14.53
C TYR A 588 -13.53 14.36 -15.43
N ASP A 589 -13.34 15.67 -15.29
CA ASP A 589 -13.85 16.69 -16.21
C ASP A 589 -13.07 16.69 -17.55
N ARG A 590 -13.49 17.52 -18.50
CA ARG A 590 -12.82 17.66 -19.81
C ARG A 590 -11.37 18.11 -19.72
N ASN A 591 -11.01 18.83 -18.65
CA ASN A 591 -9.66 19.33 -18.42
C ASN A 591 -8.76 18.26 -17.74
N GLY A 592 -9.34 17.13 -17.31
CA GLY A 592 -8.63 16.05 -16.67
C GLY A 592 -8.46 16.23 -15.16
N TYR A 593 -9.30 17.02 -14.53
CA TYR A 593 -9.38 17.13 -13.07
C TYR A 593 -10.53 16.28 -12.53
N PRO A 594 -10.44 15.78 -11.29
CA PRO A 594 -11.56 15.09 -10.66
C PRO A 594 -12.82 15.94 -10.65
N VAL A 595 -13.97 15.34 -10.94
CA VAL A 595 -15.26 16.08 -10.96
C VAL A 595 -15.70 16.55 -9.57
N SER A 596 -15.14 15.96 -8.51
CA SER A 596 -15.43 16.36 -7.13
C SER A 596 -14.79 17.69 -6.76
N GLN A 597 -15.42 18.43 -5.83
CA GLN A 597 -14.78 19.55 -5.14
C GLN A 597 -13.46 19.12 -4.50
N PRO A 598 -12.38 19.91 -4.58
CA PRO A 598 -11.20 19.68 -3.78
C PRO A 598 -11.52 19.73 -2.26
N PRO A 599 -10.67 19.14 -1.41
CA PRO A 599 -9.38 18.52 -1.74
C PRO A 599 -9.52 17.10 -2.34
N TRP A 600 -8.73 16.82 -3.39
CA TRP A 600 -8.70 15.50 -4.05
C TRP A 600 -7.72 14.52 -3.39
N GLY A 601 -6.75 15.06 -2.69
CA GLY A 601 -5.82 14.33 -1.84
C GLY A 601 -5.64 15.05 -0.53
N THR A 602 -5.59 14.31 0.58
CA THR A 602 -5.48 14.87 1.93
C THR A 602 -4.41 14.15 2.74
N LEU A 603 -3.90 14.84 3.76
CA LEU A 603 -3.19 14.24 4.89
C LEU A 603 -3.97 14.62 6.15
N THR A 604 -4.37 13.60 6.92
CA THR A 604 -5.24 13.76 8.10
C THR A 604 -4.53 13.25 9.34
N ALA A 605 -4.53 14.03 10.43
CA ALA A 605 -4.09 13.60 11.75
C ALA A 605 -5.29 13.33 12.66
N ILE A 606 -5.34 12.14 13.25
CA ILE A 606 -6.39 11.72 14.18
C ILE A 606 -5.74 11.25 15.49
N ASP A 607 -6.26 11.71 16.60
CA ASP A 607 -5.89 11.26 17.94
C ASP A 607 -6.60 9.94 18.26
N LEU A 608 -5.87 8.85 18.29
CA LEU A 608 -6.44 7.52 18.54
C LEU A 608 -6.84 7.28 19.99
N ASN A 609 -6.43 8.14 20.95
CA ASN A 609 -6.90 8.09 22.32
C ASN A 609 -8.38 8.53 22.41
N THR A 610 -8.77 9.51 21.57
CA THR A 610 -10.08 10.14 21.60
C THR A 610 -10.94 9.86 20.36
N GLY A 611 -10.32 9.41 19.27
CA GLY A 611 -10.96 9.25 17.96
C GLY A 611 -11.21 10.56 17.21
N LYS A 612 -10.71 11.71 17.70
CA LYS A 612 -10.96 13.04 17.13
C LYS A 612 -9.87 13.44 16.13
N ARG A 613 -10.29 14.03 15.01
CA ARG A 613 -9.40 14.64 14.04
C ARG A 613 -8.76 15.89 14.62
N ARG A 614 -7.42 15.97 14.62
CA ARG A 614 -6.66 17.15 15.03
C ARG A 614 -6.57 18.18 13.91
N TRP A 615 -6.25 17.70 12.70
CA TRP A 615 -6.21 18.55 11.50
C TRP A 615 -6.33 17.68 10.23
N GLN A 616 -6.66 18.33 9.12
CA GLN A 616 -6.65 17.78 7.78
C GLN A 616 -6.20 18.86 6.81
N VAL A 617 -5.26 18.56 5.94
CA VAL A 617 -4.71 19.47 4.94
C VAL A 617 -4.69 18.84 3.56
N PRO A 618 -4.77 19.62 2.46
CA PRO A 618 -4.52 19.10 1.12
C PRO A 618 -3.11 18.52 0.99
N LEU A 619 -2.98 17.37 0.30
CA LEU A 619 -1.70 16.74 -0.02
C LEU A 619 -1.44 16.79 -1.52
N GLY A 620 -0.46 17.58 -1.91
CA GLY A 620 -0.14 17.87 -3.32
C GLY A 620 -0.96 19.03 -3.88
N GLU A 621 -0.62 19.41 -5.09
CA GLU A 621 -1.31 20.47 -5.83
C GLU A 621 -1.20 20.28 -7.35
N TYR A 622 -2.05 20.98 -8.08
CA TYR A 622 -1.91 21.24 -9.50
C TYR A 622 -1.41 22.68 -9.67
N PRO A 623 -0.12 22.92 -9.97
CA PRO A 623 0.46 24.25 -10.01
C PRO A 623 -0.26 25.22 -10.95
N GLU A 624 -0.82 24.70 -12.06
CA GLU A 624 -1.57 25.46 -13.03
C GLU A 624 -2.94 25.96 -12.51
N LEU A 625 -3.52 25.28 -11.49
CA LEU A 625 -4.72 25.76 -10.81
C LEU A 625 -4.37 26.78 -9.74
N THR A 626 -3.30 26.54 -8.99
CA THR A 626 -2.79 27.51 -7.98
C THR A 626 -2.39 28.82 -8.64
N ALA A 627 -1.76 28.79 -9.83
CA ALA A 627 -1.44 29.99 -10.62
C ALA A 627 -2.67 30.77 -11.06
N LYS A 628 -3.85 30.17 -11.14
CA LYS A 628 -5.15 30.82 -11.41
C LYS A 628 -5.86 31.32 -10.15
N GLY A 629 -5.21 31.23 -8.97
CA GLY A 629 -5.76 31.67 -7.70
C GLY A 629 -6.63 30.63 -6.99
N ILE A 630 -6.70 29.39 -7.48
CA ILE A 630 -7.39 28.29 -6.80
C ILE A 630 -6.48 27.79 -5.67
N PRO A 631 -6.97 27.64 -4.42
CA PRO A 631 -6.17 27.10 -3.33
C PRO A 631 -5.61 25.69 -3.65
N PRO A 632 -4.55 25.23 -2.97
CA PRO A 632 -4.01 23.88 -3.15
C PRO A 632 -5.13 22.82 -3.08
N THR A 633 -5.24 22.05 -4.15
CA THR A 633 -6.36 21.11 -4.34
C THR A 633 -6.11 19.72 -3.79
N GLY A 634 -4.87 19.42 -3.39
CA GLY A 634 -4.47 18.03 -3.25
C GLY A 634 -4.42 17.32 -4.61
N THR A 635 -3.82 16.15 -4.65
CA THR A 635 -3.79 15.26 -5.83
C THR A 635 -4.03 13.82 -5.44
N ASP A 636 -4.28 12.96 -6.42
CA ASP A 636 -4.09 11.52 -6.23
C ASP A 636 -2.74 11.25 -5.58
N ASN A 637 -2.72 10.32 -4.63
CA ASN A 637 -1.51 9.97 -3.90
C ASN A 637 -1.39 8.45 -3.70
N TYR A 638 -0.14 7.99 -3.58
CA TYR A 638 0.25 6.62 -3.24
C TYR A 638 1.52 6.68 -2.41
N GLY A 639 1.72 5.71 -1.52
CA GLY A 639 2.80 5.75 -0.53
C GLY A 639 2.32 6.31 0.80
N GLY A 640 3.11 6.14 1.84
CA GLY A 640 2.80 6.58 3.20
C GLY A 640 3.74 7.64 3.72
N PRO A 641 3.40 8.30 4.84
CA PRO A 641 4.31 9.18 5.57
C PRO A 641 5.29 8.38 6.43
N ALA A 642 6.34 9.05 6.91
CA ALA A 642 7.13 8.62 8.05
C ALA A 642 7.20 9.76 9.06
N VAL A 643 7.05 9.46 10.36
CA VAL A 643 7.00 10.45 11.44
C VAL A 643 8.23 10.33 12.34
N THR A 644 8.71 11.47 12.88
CA THR A 644 9.85 11.51 13.78
C THR A 644 9.54 12.18 15.11
N SER A 645 10.28 11.81 16.15
CA SER A 645 10.28 12.55 17.42
C SER A 645 10.84 13.99 17.30
N GLY A 646 11.46 14.34 16.16
CA GLY A 646 11.82 15.72 15.80
C GLY A 646 10.65 16.61 15.42
N GLY A 647 9.42 16.10 15.50
CA GLY A 647 8.18 16.85 15.24
C GLY A 647 7.80 16.92 13.76
N LEU A 648 8.35 16.08 12.91
CA LEU A 648 8.20 16.13 11.47
C LEU A 648 7.52 14.88 10.90
N LEU A 649 6.72 15.09 9.86
CA LEU A 649 6.24 14.08 8.93
C LEU A 649 6.96 14.26 7.60
N PHE A 650 7.55 13.20 7.08
CA PHE A 650 8.13 13.16 5.75
C PHE A 650 7.22 12.40 4.80
N ILE A 651 6.83 13.01 3.67
CA ILE A 651 5.94 12.39 2.69
C ILE A 651 6.20 12.93 1.28
N ALA A 652 6.23 12.02 0.30
CA ALA A 652 6.18 12.35 -1.12
C ALA A 652 4.78 12.09 -1.67
N ALA A 653 4.43 10.84 -1.91
CA ALA A 653 3.12 10.28 -2.23
C ALA A 653 2.32 10.96 -3.37
N SER A 654 2.35 12.28 -3.51
CA SER A 654 1.53 13.07 -4.42
C SER A 654 2.06 13.11 -5.86
N LYS A 655 1.17 13.38 -6.81
CA LYS A 655 1.46 13.42 -8.25
C LYS A 655 2.40 14.58 -8.64
N ASP A 656 2.48 15.63 -7.83
CA ASP A 656 3.26 16.84 -8.09
C ASP A 656 4.77 16.70 -7.94
N GLN A 657 5.26 15.48 -7.65
CA GLN A 657 6.68 15.14 -7.53
C GLN A 657 7.43 15.94 -6.46
N GLN A 658 6.72 16.37 -5.39
CA GLN A 658 7.33 17.07 -4.27
C GLN A 658 7.53 16.14 -3.08
N PHE A 659 8.71 16.20 -2.46
CA PHE A 659 8.96 15.59 -1.15
C PHE A 659 8.82 16.68 -0.09
N ARG A 660 8.02 16.42 0.94
CA ARG A 660 7.66 17.40 1.97
C ARG A 660 8.07 16.97 3.35
N ALA A 661 8.52 17.93 4.15
CA ALA A 661 8.56 17.83 5.60
C ALA A 661 7.45 18.72 6.17
N ILE A 662 6.56 18.11 6.94
CA ILE A 662 5.34 18.71 7.47
C ILE A 662 5.42 18.71 8.99
N ASP A 663 5.05 19.82 9.63
CA ASP A 663 4.90 19.89 11.09
C ASP A 663 3.77 18.96 11.55
N ARG A 664 4.09 17.96 12.37
CA ARG A 664 3.14 16.94 12.78
C ARG A 664 1.98 17.45 13.63
N ASN A 665 2.15 18.61 14.29
CA ASN A 665 1.12 19.19 15.15
C ASN A 665 0.11 20.03 14.38
N THR A 666 0.56 20.69 13.29
CA THR A 666 -0.25 21.69 12.58
C THR A 666 -0.61 21.30 11.15
N GLY A 667 0.04 20.31 10.56
CA GLY A 667 -0.09 19.98 9.14
C GLY A 667 0.59 20.95 8.19
N LYS A 668 1.32 21.97 8.69
CA LYS A 668 1.99 22.98 7.87
C LYS A 668 3.25 22.38 7.21
N THR A 669 3.40 22.58 5.92
CA THR A 669 4.65 22.25 5.21
C THR A 669 5.75 23.24 5.63
N LEU A 670 6.84 22.72 6.19
CA LEU A 670 8.01 23.49 6.64
C LEU A 670 9.16 23.47 5.62
N TRP A 671 9.22 22.42 4.79
CA TRP A 671 10.22 22.27 3.75
C TRP A 671 9.67 21.38 2.63
N GLN A 672 10.14 21.62 1.41
CA GLN A 672 9.85 20.78 0.25
C GLN A 672 11.00 20.77 -0.74
N ALA A 673 11.12 19.67 -1.49
CA ALA A 673 12.07 19.51 -2.57
C ALA A 673 11.46 18.76 -3.75
N ALA A 674 11.80 19.20 -4.96
CA ALA A 674 11.42 18.51 -6.18
C ALA A 674 12.18 17.17 -6.30
N LEU A 675 11.46 16.12 -6.70
CA LEU A 675 12.02 14.79 -6.94
C LEU A 675 12.19 14.55 -8.45
N PRO A 676 13.15 13.70 -8.85
CA PRO A 676 13.40 13.36 -10.27
C PRO A 676 12.23 12.61 -10.94
N ALA A 677 11.40 11.93 -10.14
CA ALA A 677 10.13 11.32 -10.51
C ALA A 677 9.24 11.26 -9.28
N ALA A 678 7.92 11.04 -9.44
CA ALA A 678 6.99 10.98 -8.31
C ALA A 678 7.41 9.88 -7.31
N GLY A 679 7.43 10.25 -6.02
CA GLY A 679 7.83 9.37 -4.92
C GLY A 679 6.65 8.55 -4.39
N TYR A 680 6.10 7.64 -5.20
CA TYR A 680 5.01 6.74 -4.79
C TYR A 680 5.54 5.60 -3.91
N ALA A 681 6.24 5.94 -2.85
CA ALA A 681 6.82 5.04 -1.86
C ALA A 681 6.71 5.67 -0.48
N SER A 682 6.88 4.90 0.59
CA SER A 682 7.07 5.45 1.93
C SER A 682 8.55 5.76 2.13
N PRO A 683 8.93 6.88 2.76
CA PRO A 683 10.33 7.16 3.08
C PRO A 683 10.83 6.29 4.23
N SER A 684 12.16 6.08 4.30
CA SER A 684 12.83 5.45 5.44
C SER A 684 13.72 6.45 6.15
N ILE A 685 13.76 6.38 7.49
CA ILE A 685 14.48 7.31 8.36
C ILE A 685 15.48 6.53 9.20
N TYR A 686 16.75 6.90 9.13
CA TYR A 686 17.83 6.20 9.79
C TYR A 686 18.95 7.14 10.20
N ALA A 687 19.87 6.66 11.02
CA ALA A 687 21.08 7.38 11.34
C ALA A 687 22.30 6.46 11.23
N VAL A 688 23.34 6.94 10.59
CA VAL A 688 24.62 6.26 10.41
C VAL A 688 25.75 7.28 10.47
N GLN A 689 26.88 6.92 11.10
CA GLN A 689 28.01 7.83 11.32
C GLN A 689 27.58 9.15 11.96
N SER A 690 26.72 9.04 12.98
CA SER A 690 26.20 10.19 13.76
C SER A 690 25.38 11.21 12.96
N LYS A 691 24.93 10.86 11.76
CA LYS A 691 24.13 11.72 10.87
C LYS A 691 22.79 11.07 10.55
N GLN A 692 21.70 11.83 10.71
CA GLN A 692 20.36 11.40 10.35
C GLN A 692 20.09 11.62 8.86
N TYR A 693 19.47 10.63 8.24
CA TYR A 693 19.06 10.64 6.84
C TYR A 693 17.57 10.33 6.68
N VAL A 694 16.99 10.86 5.63
CA VAL A 694 15.66 10.51 5.13
C VAL A 694 15.80 10.12 3.66
N VAL A 695 15.47 8.87 3.31
CA VAL A 695 15.60 8.37 1.95
C VAL A 695 14.24 8.04 1.36
N ILE A 696 14.05 8.36 0.07
CA ILE A 696 12.83 8.08 -0.70
C ILE A 696 13.15 7.48 -2.08
N ALA A 697 12.35 6.50 -2.49
CA ALA A 697 12.39 5.95 -3.84
C ALA A 697 11.52 6.78 -4.79
N CYS A 698 12.10 7.23 -5.90
CA CYS A 698 11.49 8.10 -6.89
C CYS A 698 11.19 7.29 -8.16
N GLY A 699 10.05 6.60 -8.17
CA GLY A 699 9.71 5.60 -9.19
C GLY A 699 8.71 6.05 -10.24
N GLY A 700 7.81 6.96 -9.93
CA GLY A 700 6.75 7.39 -10.85
C GLY A 700 6.00 6.23 -11.51
N GLY A 701 5.74 6.33 -12.80
CA GLY A 701 5.16 5.28 -13.65
C GLY A 701 3.68 4.99 -13.37
N LYS A 702 2.99 5.87 -12.67
CA LYS A 702 1.56 5.84 -12.36
C LYS A 702 0.98 7.24 -12.51
N LEU A 703 -0.33 7.38 -12.70
CA LEU A 703 -1.01 8.67 -12.86
C LEU A 703 -0.40 9.55 -13.96
N LYS A 704 0.04 8.95 -15.08
CA LYS A 704 0.76 9.61 -16.19
C LYS A 704 2.09 10.26 -15.80
N SER A 705 2.64 9.99 -14.61
CA SER A 705 3.98 10.46 -14.24
C SER A 705 5.07 9.64 -14.92
N LYS A 706 6.25 10.25 -15.13
CA LYS A 706 7.41 9.57 -15.71
C LYS A 706 7.90 8.45 -14.79
N SER A 707 8.28 7.30 -15.38
CA SER A 707 8.99 6.24 -14.66
C SER A 707 10.39 6.69 -14.26
N GLY A 708 10.82 6.35 -13.04
CA GLY A 708 12.12 6.64 -12.48
C GLY A 708 12.75 5.42 -11.82
N ASP A 709 14.05 5.54 -11.50
CA ASP A 709 14.86 4.50 -10.89
C ASP A 709 15.74 5.01 -9.75
N GLN A 710 15.48 6.21 -9.26
CA GLN A 710 16.35 6.86 -8.30
C GLN A 710 15.91 6.68 -6.85
N TYR A 711 16.89 6.51 -5.98
CA TYR A 711 16.78 6.73 -4.56
C TYR A 711 17.46 8.05 -4.22
N VAL A 712 16.81 8.89 -3.43
CA VAL A 712 17.32 10.19 -3.01
C VAL A 712 17.32 10.26 -1.50
N ALA A 713 18.49 10.46 -0.91
CA ALA A 713 18.63 10.66 0.53
C ALA A 713 18.90 12.12 0.85
N PHE A 714 18.26 12.61 1.89
CA PHE A 714 18.39 13.97 2.40
C PHE A 714 18.98 13.94 3.81
N ALA A 715 19.82 14.93 4.13
CA ALA A 715 20.38 15.13 5.46
C ALA A 715 20.69 16.60 5.68
N LEU A 716 20.99 16.97 6.93
CA LEU A 716 21.58 18.28 7.23
C LEU A 716 23.01 18.37 6.64
N PRO A 717 23.49 19.57 6.30
CA PRO A 717 24.83 19.80 5.78
C PRO A 717 25.96 19.22 6.61
#